data_9dbe5fa845c620830a7a1a51b986634b
#
_entry.id   9dbe5fa845c620830a7a1a51b986634b
#
_cell.length_a   1.000
_cell.length_b   1.000
_cell.length_c   1.000
_cell.angle_alpha   90.00
_cell.angle_beta   90.00
_cell.angle_gamma   90.00
#
_symmetry.space_group_name_H-M   'P 1'
#
loop_
_entity.id
_entity.type
_entity.pdbx_description
1 polymer ?
#
loop_
_entity_poly.entity_id
_entity_poly.type
_entity_poly.pdbx_seq_one_letter_code
_entity_poly.pdbx_strand_id
1 'polypeptide(L)'
;MEKLLLILLLFCTGLRANAQSVSGKVFDENKKPIPYANVIILSAKDSTFIVGTTTADDGSFNFKEVTLGNILKASFVGYEPFTTVLSNQDNLTIVLKEDAKMMKEVVVKGNAPLHKMTTEGIQTNIENTILSKLGTCEDVLAHVPGLTKKKDGYEVFGRGTPIIYINGRQMRDATELERLKSSDIKSVEVISNPGSRYNAAVRAVVKIRTKKAVGDGFGFDVRSAYYQSENVDLSEWVNWKYRHKRLELFGAHGYSLDNGHYPSKTTTVVQTDTLWQQDFTQEVTQRNSIFKNTVGADYQLNDSNSVGIKYMLNFPHDFLLSGILSSDVTANGTFYDHINTFATRKLSYRPSQFINLYYVGKIGKMDIDFNADYLYNKQNDHTTYREESRNKVSRTVTSDNQERNRLIASKLTLGYPVLGGNLSVGAEYTYTNRNDTYSNPENYVPSSAAQLKESNIAPFMEYKHQLSICQLTAGLRWEAVRFNYYENGQHIANQSRSFSNLFPSISAATQIGGLQMQLSYAARTRRPSYRQLSNNVSYGNRFLMQSGNPLLQHEYIHNISLGAMWKFIQFGISYNDRRHAIVFWSEQDSHNSAISRITNTNLPSIKTISTQLAFSPTIGIWTPEFTALMKKQWLTLHTSTKTYKLNKPIWQFSFNNTFDFGKGWLLSMESYYIKRGDAEIGSVVRNSGSVDISLTKSFLKDRLALRIRGTDLFHTRKEGGISYTESMETQQISTYDSRQFVLTVTYKFNTSRSKYKGTGAGQAEKNRL
;
A
#
# COMPACT_ATOMS: atom_id res chain seq x y z
N MET A 1 -42.79 54.50 0.63
CA MET A 1 -42.41 53.14 1.16
C MET A 1 -43.55 52.41 1.84
N GLU A 2 -44.52 53.09 2.37
CA GLU A 2 -45.67 52.44 3.07
C GLU A 2 -46.65 51.69 2.14
N LYS A 3 -46.80 52.10 0.87
CA LYS A 3 -47.71 51.44 -0.08
C LYS A 3 -47.13 50.11 -0.68
N LEU A 4 -45.82 49.91 -0.59
CA LEU A 4 -45.18 48.68 -1.05
C LEU A 4 -45.21 47.58 0.03
N LEU A 5 -45.27 47.94 1.30
CA LEU A 5 -45.39 47.03 2.42
C LEU A 5 -46.79 46.43 2.55
N LEU A 6 -47.81 47.19 2.14
CA LEU A 6 -49.20 46.75 2.18
C LEU A 6 -49.52 45.74 1.05
N ILE A 7 -48.86 45.81 -0.08
CA ILE A 7 -49.01 44.86 -1.20
C ILE A 7 -48.27 43.55 -0.89
N LEU A 8 -47.15 43.60 -0.16
CA LEU A 8 -46.42 42.41 0.29
C LEU A 8 -47.18 41.65 1.40
N LEU A 9 -47.96 42.34 2.23
CA LEU A 9 -48.78 41.73 3.28
C LEU A 9 -50.07 41.05 2.73
N LEU A 10 -50.61 41.52 1.59
CA LEU A 10 -51.78 40.95 0.94
C LEU A 10 -51.45 39.72 0.06
N PHE A 11 -50.19 39.48 -0.26
CA PHE A 11 -49.79 38.29 -1.02
C PHE A 11 -49.47 37.06 -0.12
N CYS A 12 -49.42 37.25 1.20
CA CYS A 12 -49.17 36.15 2.17
C CYS A 12 -50.44 35.51 2.74
N THR A 13 -51.65 35.85 2.27
CA THR A 13 -52.89 35.30 2.84
C THR A 13 -53.68 34.40 1.90
N GLY A 14 -53.05 33.78 0.93
CA GLY A 14 -53.83 33.01 -0.04
C GLY A 14 -53.19 31.72 -0.52
N LEU A 15 -52.82 30.79 0.37
CA LEU A 15 -52.70 29.36 0.08
C LEU A 15 -52.59 28.59 1.40
N ARG A 16 -53.74 28.39 2.07
CA ARG A 16 -53.85 27.31 3.05
C ARG A 16 -53.91 26.01 2.27
N ALA A 17 -52.75 25.38 2.02
CA ALA A 17 -52.73 23.96 1.72
C ALA A 17 -53.19 23.25 3.01
N ASN A 18 -54.29 22.48 2.94
CA ASN A 18 -54.75 21.61 4.01
C ASN A 18 -53.72 20.49 4.16
N ALA A 19 -52.68 20.73 4.94
CA ALA A 19 -51.72 19.72 5.34
C ALA A 19 -52.35 18.94 6.51
N GLN A 20 -52.71 17.69 6.26
CA GLN A 20 -53.24 16.77 7.26
C GLN A 20 -52.15 15.78 7.69
N SER A 21 -52.18 15.36 8.97
CA SER A 21 -51.37 14.24 9.42
C SER A 21 -52.01 12.92 8.98
N VAL A 22 -51.17 12.00 8.47
CA VAL A 22 -51.61 10.65 8.08
C VAL A 22 -50.87 9.66 8.96
N SER A 23 -51.61 8.87 9.73
CA SER A 23 -51.08 7.82 10.57
C SER A 23 -51.72 6.46 10.28
N GLY A 24 -51.03 5.38 10.60
CA GLY A 24 -51.56 4.04 10.37
C GLY A 24 -50.65 2.95 10.93
N LYS A 25 -51.06 1.70 10.71
CA LYS A 25 -50.28 0.50 11.07
C LYS A 25 -50.20 -0.48 9.91
N VAL A 26 -49.05 -1.16 9.82
CA VAL A 26 -48.77 -2.18 8.82
C VAL A 26 -48.74 -3.55 9.52
N PHE A 27 -49.51 -4.51 8.99
CA PHE A 27 -49.67 -5.85 9.49
C PHE A 27 -49.38 -6.89 8.38
N ASP A 28 -49.08 -8.12 8.76
CA ASP A 28 -49.13 -9.29 7.90
C ASP A 28 -50.59 -9.85 7.82
N GLU A 29 -50.78 -10.90 7.01
CA GLU A 29 -52.06 -11.58 6.86
C GLU A 29 -52.58 -12.24 8.17
N ASN A 30 -51.66 -12.51 9.13
CA ASN A 30 -51.96 -13.06 10.45
C ASN A 30 -52.19 -11.99 11.51
N LYS A 31 -52.36 -10.71 11.10
CA LYS A 31 -52.54 -9.53 11.96
C LYS A 31 -51.36 -9.26 12.89
N LYS A 32 -50.16 -9.78 12.58
CA LYS A 32 -48.93 -9.47 13.32
C LYS A 32 -48.35 -8.16 12.79
N PRO A 33 -47.96 -7.20 13.64
CA PRO A 33 -47.38 -5.95 13.18
C PRO A 33 -46.05 -6.19 12.47
N ILE A 34 -45.81 -5.49 11.36
CA ILE A 34 -44.56 -5.55 10.61
C ILE A 34 -43.71 -4.34 10.98
N PRO A 35 -42.64 -4.50 11.79
CA PRO A 35 -41.73 -3.40 12.11
C PRO A 35 -40.81 -3.12 10.92
N TYR A 36 -40.35 -1.87 10.81
CA TYR A 36 -39.37 -1.41 9.80
C TYR A 36 -39.86 -1.57 8.33
N ALA A 37 -41.15 -1.70 8.08
CA ALA A 37 -41.69 -1.63 6.73
C ALA A 37 -41.53 -0.20 6.19
N ASN A 38 -41.10 -0.08 4.94
CA ASN A 38 -41.00 1.21 4.28
C ASN A 38 -42.37 1.72 3.87
N VAL A 39 -42.77 2.90 4.32
CA VAL A 39 -44.00 3.58 3.93
C VAL A 39 -43.56 4.90 3.27
N ILE A 40 -43.95 5.08 2.00
CA ILE A 40 -43.59 6.26 1.21
C ILE A 40 -44.82 6.90 0.60
N ILE A 41 -44.76 8.20 0.38
CA ILE A 41 -45.79 8.96 -0.32
C ILE A 41 -45.22 9.45 -1.64
N LEU A 42 -45.92 9.18 -2.72
CA LEU A 42 -45.57 9.53 -4.09
C LEU A 42 -46.60 10.52 -4.65
N SER A 43 -46.17 11.41 -5.49
CA SER A 43 -47.02 12.33 -6.23
C SER A 43 -47.98 11.56 -7.14
N ALA A 44 -49.28 11.85 -7.08
CA ALA A 44 -50.27 11.23 -7.95
C ALA A 44 -50.09 11.61 -9.42
N LYS A 45 -49.40 12.72 -9.72
CA LYS A 45 -49.22 13.24 -11.07
C LYS A 45 -48.14 12.52 -11.87
N ASP A 46 -47.03 12.16 -11.22
CA ASP A 46 -45.82 11.67 -11.88
C ASP A 46 -45.08 10.56 -11.08
N SER A 47 -45.68 10.07 -9.98
CA SER A 47 -45.11 9.06 -9.09
C SER A 47 -43.74 9.43 -8.49
N THR A 48 -43.39 10.72 -8.45
CA THR A 48 -42.15 11.17 -7.78
C THR A 48 -42.27 11.06 -6.28
N PHE A 49 -41.12 10.77 -5.62
CA PHE A 49 -41.07 10.63 -4.16
C PHE A 49 -41.27 11.98 -3.47
N ILE A 50 -42.20 12.03 -2.52
CA ILE A 50 -42.53 13.22 -1.71
C ILE A 50 -41.89 13.07 -0.32
N VAL A 51 -42.27 12.05 0.44
CA VAL A 51 -41.82 11.79 1.80
C VAL A 51 -41.91 10.31 2.12
N GLY A 52 -41.05 9.81 3.05
CA GLY A 52 -41.04 8.42 3.48
C GLY A 52 -40.68 8.26 4.95
N THR A 53 -41.21 7.20 5.56
CA THR A 53 -40.90 6.76 6.93
C THR A 53 -40.80 5.24 6.97
N THR A 54 -40.37 4.69 8.12
CA THR A 54 -40.43 3.27 8.43
C THR A 54 -41.36 3.05 9.61
N THR A 55 -42.02 1.89 9.64
CA THR A 55 -42.89 1.52 10.76
C THR A 55 -42.06 1.28 12.04
N ALA A 56 -42.62 1.64 13.19
CA ALA A 56 -42.06 1.34 14.51
C ALA A 56 -42.23 -0.15 14.87
N ASP A 57 -41.75 -0.57 16.03
CA ASP A 57 -41.79 -1.98 16.50
C ASP A 57 -43.22 -2.53 16.58
N ASP A 58 -44.21 -1.67 16.80
CA ASP A 58 -45.64 -2.02 16.83
C ASP A 58 -46.33 -1.90 15.47
N GLY A 59 -45.55 -1.73 14.39
CA GLY A 59 -46.06 -1.55 13.03
C GLY A 59 -46.61 -0.16 12.70
N SER A 60 -46.59 0.80 13.64
CA SER A 60 -47.16 2.14 13.45
C SER A 60 -46.27 3.05 12.59
N PHE A 61 -46.89 3.95 11.81
CA PHE A 61 -46.21 5.02 11.07
C PHE A 61 -47.01 6.32 11.17
N ASN A 62 -46.34 7.45 11.00
CA ASN A 62 -46.96 8.76 11.03
C ASN A 62 -46.24 9.73 10.10
N PHE A 63 -47.04 10.46 9.29
CA PHE A 63 -46.58 11.58 8.47
C PHE A 63 -47.22 12.87 8.95
N LYS A 64 -46.43 13.92 9.07
CA LYS A 64 -46.89 15.28 9.35
C LYS A 64 -46.95 16.05 8.04
N GLU A 65 -48.00 16.81 7.81
CA GLU A 65 -48.13 17.73 6.66
C GLU A 65 -48.14 17.05 5.27
N VAL A 66 -49.10 16.17 5.02
CA VAL A 66 -49.24 15.50 3.72
C VAL A 66 -50.46 16.02 2.98
N THR A 67 -50.35 16.22 1.67
CA THR A 67 -51.48 16.60 0.81
C THR A 67 -52.28 15.35 0.39
N LEU A 68 -53.58 15.36 0.61
CA LEU A 68 -54.50 14.29 0.17
C LEU A 68 -54.50 14.14 -1.35
N GLY A 69 -54.85 12.95 -1.84
CA GLY A 69 -54.86 12.61 -3.26
C GLY A 69 -53.51 12.04 -3.76
N ASN A 70 -52.46 12.08 -2.97
CA ASN A 70 -51.16 11.43 -3.29
C ASN A 70 -51.22 9.91 -3.08
N ILE A 71 -50.27 9.17 -3.61
CA ILE A 71 -50.19 7.72 -3.55
C ILE A 71 -49.36 7.31 -2.34
N LEU A 72 -49.94 6.53 -1.42
CA LEU A 72 -49.21 5.86 -0.35
C LEU A 72 -48.79 4.45 -0.82
N LYS A 73 -47.53 4.12 -0.66
CA LYS A 73 -46.96 2.80 -0.94
C LYS A 73 -46.26 2.26 0.29
N ALA A 74 -46.70 1.09 0.75
CA ALA A 74 -46.02 0.35 1.82
C ALA A 74 -45.34 -0.89 1.24
N SER A 75 -44.12 -1.19 1.67
CA SER A 75 -43.35 -2.35 1.21
C SER A 75 -42.44 -2.90 2.30
N PHE A 76 -42.29 -4.23 2.33
CA PHE A 76 -41.37 -4.95 3.20
C PHE A 76 -40.80 -6.17 2.47
N VAL A 77 -39.59 -6.57 2.82
CA VAL A 77 -38.92 -7.71 2.18
C VAL A 77 -39.71 -9.01 2.45
N GLY A 78 -40.08 -9.73 1.40
CA GLY A 78 -40.88 -10.95 1.49
C GLY A 78 -42.37 -10.73 1.38
N TYR A 79 -42.85 -9.49 1.12
CA TYR A 79 -44.27 -9.15 0.97
C TYR A 79 -44.51 -8.40 -0.33
N GLU A 80 -45.70 -8.57 -0.90
CA GLU A 80 -46.19 -7.79 -2.06
C GLU A 80 -46.35 -6.31 -1.65
N PRO A 81 -45.88 -5.34 -2.46
CA PRO A 81 -46.06 -3.94 -2.14
C PRO A 81 -47.56 -3.53 -2.17
N PHE A 82 -48.02 -2.88 -1.13
CA PHE A 82 -49.37 -2.32 -1.06
C PHE A 82 -49.34 -0.87 -1.54
N THR A 83 -50.32 -0.49 -2.36
CA THR A 83 -50.44 0.88 -2.89
C THR A 83 -51.88 1.35 -2.78
N THR A 84 -52.09 2.57 -2.25
CA THR A 84 -53.41 3.19 -2.17
C THR A 84 -53.33 4.71 -2.37
N VAL A 85 -54.44 5.33 -2.80
CA VAL A 85 -54.52 6.78 -2.84
C VAL A 85 -54.96 7.30 -1.47
N LEU A 86 -54.27 8.31 -0.96
CA LEU A 86 -54.56 8.93 0.33
C LEU A 86 -55.88 9.68 0.24
N SER A 87 -56.94 9.08 0.73
CA SER A 87 -58.27 9.66 0.99
C SER A 87 -58.41 9.86 2.51
N ASN A 88 -59.10 10.90 2.91
CA ASN A 88 -59.30 11.42 4.25
C ASN A 88 -59.46 10.33 5.35
N GLN A 89 -58.35 9.75 5.90
CA GLN A 89 -58.40 8.74 6.97
C GLN A 89 -57.22 8.87 7.92
N ASP A 90 -57.54 9.24 9.16
CA ASP A 90 -56.69 8.93 10.31
C ASP A 90 -56.82 7.44 10.64
N ASN A 91 -55.65 6.76 11.00
CA ASN A 91 -55.57 5.33 11.31
C ASN A 91 -55.71 4.35 10.13
N LEU A 92 -54.89 4.50 9.12
CA LEU A 92 -54.82 3.53 8.01
C LEU A 92 -54.33 2.17 8.52
N THR A 93 -55.10 1.10 8.22
CA THR A 93 -54.66 -0.27 8.43
C THR A 93 -54.23 -0.86 7.09
N ILE A 94 -52.91 -1.18 6.99
CA ILE A 94 -52.30 -1.77 5.80
C ILE A 94 -51.96 -3.22 6.09
N VAL A 95 -52.45 -4.15 5.27
CA VAL A 95 -52.10 -5.56 5.35
C VAL A 95 -51.23 -5.90 4.14
N LEU A 96 -50.00 -6.28 4.37
CA LEU A 96 -49.10 -6.79 3.33
C LEU A 96 -49.29 -8.31 3.20
N LYS A 97 -49.46 -8.78 1.95
CA LYS A 97 -49.53 -10.21 1.62
C LYS A 97 -48.13 -10.77 1.41
N GLU A 98 -47.90 -11.98 1.90
CA GLU A 98 -46.63 -12.67 1.63
C GLU A 98 -46.47 -12.93 0.13
N ASP A 99 -45.32 -12.52 -0.44
CA ASP A 99 -45.00 -12.78 -1.83
C ASP A 99 -44.44 -14.21 -1.98
N ALA A 100 -45.35 -15.16 -2.27
CA ALA A 100 -45.01 -16.55 -2.50
C ALA A 100 -44.05 -16.79 -3.70
N LYS A 101 -43.91 -15.82 -4.60
CA LYS A 101 -42.98 -15.85 -5.73
C LYS A 101 -41.54 -15.54 -5.29
N MET A 102 -41.35 -14.72 -4.26
CA MET A 102 -40.03 -14.44 -3.71
C MET A 102 -39.38 -15.64 -2.99
N MET A 103 -40.16 -16.62 -2.53
CA MET A 103 -39.59 -17.85 -1.92
C MET A 103 -38.97 -18.81 -2.95
N LYS A 104 -39.08 -18.54 -4.24
CA LYS A 104 -38.44 -19.31 -5.33
C LYS A 104 -37.49 -18.50 -6.19
N GLU A 105 -37.05 -17.34 -5.77
CA GLU A 105 -35.93 -16.70 -6.40
C GLU A 105 -34.67 -17.52 -6.03
N VAL A 106 -34.37 -18.47 -6.89
CA VAL A 106 -32.98 -18.90 -7.07
C VAL A 106 -32.25 -17.64 -7.44
N VAL A 107 -31.65 -16.98 -6.43
CA VAL A 107 -30.63 -16.00 -6.65
C VAL A 107 -29.54 -16.76 -7.37
N VAL A 108 -29.60 -16.78 -8.70
CA VAL A 108 -28.43 -17.02 -9.51
C VAL A 108 -27.53 -15.83 -9.19
N LYS A 109 -26.79 -15.92 -8.09
CA LYS A 109 -25.58 -15.18 -7.90
C LYS A 109 -24.72 -15.61 -9.08
N GLY A 110 -24.80 -14.90 -10.18
CA GLY A 110 -23.78 -14.95 -11.18
C GLY A 110 -22.52 -14.62 -10.43
N ASN A 111 -21.72 -15.63 -10.09
CA ASN A 111 -20.44 -15.44 -9.44
C ASN A 111 -19.62 -14.60 -10.40
N ALA A 112 -19.54 -13.29 -10.13
CA ALA A 112 -18.61 -12.47 -10.85
C ALA A 112 -17.26 -13.17 -10.81
N PRO A 113 -16.53 -13.29 -11.92
CA PRO A 113 -15.27 -14.00 -11.93
C PRO A 113 -14.36 -13.43 -10.85
N LEU A 114 -13.70 -14.29 -10.11
CA LEU A 114 -12.81 -13.89 -9.01
C LEU A 114 -11.75 -12.88 -9.51
N HIS A 115 -11.25 -13.10 -10.72
CA HIS A 115 -10.29 -12.24 -11.37
C HIS A 115 -10.83 -11.73 -12.72
N LYS A 116 -10.50 -10.49 -13.05
CA LYS A 116 -10.83 -9.85 -14.32
C LYS A 116 -9.63 -9.04 -14.81
N MET A 117 -9.28 -9.16 -16.08
CA MET A 117 -8.26 -8.30 -16.69
C MET A 117 -8.88 -6.93 -17.03
N THR A 118 -8.15 -5.85 -16.74
CA THR A 118 -8.48 -4.48 -17.10
C THR A 118 -7.40 -3.95 -18.04
N THR A 119 -7.59 -2.77 -18.62
CA THR A 119 -6.53 -2.13 -19.42
C THR A 119 -5.32 -1.71 -18.62
N GLU A 120 -5.44 -1.60 -17.32
CA GLU A 120 -4.36 -1.16 -16.45
C GLU A 120 -3.68 -2.35 -15.73
N GLY A 121 -4.39 -3.49 -15.54
CA GLY A 121 -3.85 -4.63 -14.80
C GLY A 121 -4.87 -5.75 -14.54
N ILE A 122 -4.68 -6.51 -13.49
CA ILE A 122 -5.56 -7.60 -13.07
C ILE A 122 -6.34 -7.16 -11.84
N GLN A 123 -7.66 -7.16 -11.93
CA GLN A 123 -8.56 -6.91 -10.82
C GLN A 123 -9.02 -8.23 -10.20
N THR A 124 -8.84 -8.37 -8.89
CA THR A 124 -9.40 -9.44 -8.06
C THR A 124 -10.65 -8.89 -7.36
N ASN A 125 -11.79 -9.53 -7.57
CA ASN A 125 -13.04 -9.19 -6.90
C ASN A 125 -13.05 -9.83 -5.51
N ILE A 126 -13.33 -9.04 -4.48
CA ILE A 126 -13.34 -9.50 -3.08
C ILE A 126 -14.77 -9.56 -2.55
N GLU A 127 -15.58 -8.56 -2.89
CA GLU A 127 -16.97 -8.50 -2.47
C GLU A 127 -17.75 -9.71 -2.95
N ASN A 128 -18.51 -10.33 -2.03
CA ASN A 128 -19.30 -11.57 -2.27
C ASN A 128 -18.48 -12.81 -2.66
N THR A 129 -17.17 -12.81 -2.38
CA THR A 129 -16.30 -13.98 -2.52
C THR A 129 -15.81 -14.45 -1.15
N ILE A 130 -15.20 -15.64 -1.11
CA ILE A 130 -14.58 -16.18 0.10
C ILE A 130 -13.48 -15.25 0.65
N LEU A 131 -12.79 -14.51 -0.22
CA LEU A 131 -11.74 -13.58 0.16
C LEU A 131 -12.24 -12.44 1.07
N SER A 132 -13.52 -12.09 1.01
CA SER A 132 -14.12 -11.09 1.92
C SER A 132 -14.20 -11.54 3.39
N LYS A 133 -13.94 -12.81 3.68
CA LYS A 133 -14.02 -13.42 5.01
C LYS A 133 -12.66 -13.68 5.65
N LEU A 134 -11.54 -13.44 4.93
CA LEU A 134 -10.17 -13.74 5.39
C LEU A 134 -9.74 -12.96 6.64
N GLY A 135 -10.41 -11.87 6.98
CA GLY A 135 -10.16 -11.06 8.17
C GLY A 135 -9.50 -9.73 7.87
N THR A 136 -8.29 -9.69 7.32
CA THR A 136 -7.55 -8.46 7.06
C THR A 136 -7.30 -8.23 5.58
N CYS A 137 -6.93 -6.99 5.22
CA CYS A 137 -6.48 -6.68 3.86
C CYS A 137 -5.19 -7.42 3.52
N GLU A 138 -4.30 -7.61 4.48
CA GLU A 138 -3.06 -8.36 4.26
C GLU A 138 -3.32 -9.80 3.82
N ASP A 139 -4.31 -10.43 4.42
CA ASP A 139 -4.72 -11.79 4.04
C ASP A 139 -5.29 -11.82 2.63
N VAL A 140 -6.09 -10.81 2.28
CA VAL A 140 -6.58 -10.65 0.90
C VAL A 140 -5.42 -10.49 -0.07
N LEU A 141 -4.44 -9.63 0.24
CA LEU A 141 -3.30 -9.38 -0.65
C LEU A 141 -2.41 -10.61 -0.84
N ALA A 142 -2.33 -11.49 0.16
CA ALA A 142 -1.62 -12.77 0.02
C ALA A 142 -2.28 -13.71 -1.02
N HIS A 143 -3.58 -13.51 -1.30
CA HIS A 143 -4.36 -14.26 -2.29
C HIS A 143 -4.55 -13.48 -3.61
N VAL A 144 -3.83 -12.39 -3.82
CA VAL A 144 -3.88 -11.62 -5.07
C VAL A 144 -2.72 -12.03 -5.97
N PRO A 145 -2.99 -12.58 -7.15
CA PRO A 145 -1.96 -13.07 -8.05
C PRO A 145 -0.93 -11.99 -8.41
N GLY A 146 0.35 -12.38 -8.38
CA GLY A 146 1.48 -11.50 -8.67
C GLY A 146 1.94 -10.62 -7.52
N LEU A 147 1.27 -10.66 -6.36
CA LEU A 147 1.75 -10.04 -5.13
C LEU A 147 2.49 -11.07 -4.27
N THR A 148 3.60 -10.65 -3.69
CA THR A 148 4.40 -11.44 -2.73
C THR A 148 4.60 -10.62 -1.46
N LYS A 149 4.29 -11.19 -0.30
CA LYS A 149 4.57 -10.57 0.99
C LYS A 149 6.08 -10.62 1.28
N LYS A 150 6.66 -9.50 1.65
CA LYS A 150 8.05 -9.34 2.13
C LYS A 150 8.03 -8.88 3.59
N LYS A 151 9.20 -8.83 4.23
CA LYS A 151 9.32 -8.33 5.61
C LYS A 151 8.72 -6.92 5.75
N ASP A 152 9.03 -6.03 4.82
CA ASP A 152 8.69 -4.61 4.89
C ASP A 152 7.51 -4.21 3.97
N GLY A 153 6.62 -5.17 3.62
CA GLY A 153 5.44 -4.89 2.78
C GLY A 153 5.20 -5.89 1.66
N TYR A 154 4.87 -5.40 0.48
CA TYR A 154 4.53 -6.22 -0.68
C TYR A 154 5.42 -5.91 -1.88
N GLU A 155 5.68 -6.93 -2.67
CA GLU A 155 6.34 -6.83 -3.96
C GLU A 155 5.41 -7.34 -5.06
N VAL A 156 5.29 -6.57 -6.16
CA VAL A 156 4.78 -7.10 -7.41
C VAL A 156 5.92 -7.81 -8.11
N PHE A 157 5.73 -9.11 -8.36
CA PHE A 157 6.79 -9.98 -8.84
C PHE A 157 7.45 -9.45 -10.12
N GLY A 158 8.78 -9.33 -10.08
CA GLY A 158 9.58 -8.77 -11.16
C GLY A 158 9.52 -7.26 -11.34
N ARG A 159 8.72 -6.54 -10.51
CA ARG A 159 8.55 -5.08 -10.56
C ARG A 159 9.07 -4.37 -9.32
N GLY A 160 9.16 -5.06 -8.19
CA GLY A 160 9.51 -4.50 -6.89
C GLY A 160 8.31 -3.96 -6.13
N THR A 161 8.57 -3.09 -5.15
CA THR A 161 7.56 -2.55 -4.24
C THR A 161 6.55 -1.68 -4.98
N PRO A 162 5.24 -1.98 -4.93
CA PRO A 162 4.20 -1.18 -5.54
C PRO A 162 3.86 0.05 -4.72
N ILE A 163 3.29 1.06 -5.36
CA ILE A 163 2.53 2.07 -4.66
C ILE A 163 1.11 1.57 -4.46
N ILE A 164 0.62 1.61 -3.22
CA ILE A 164 -0.72 1.13 -2.88
C ILE A 164 -1.68 2.31 -2.75
N TYR A 165 -2.81 2.21 -3.43
CA TYR A 165 -3.91 3.17 -3.34
C TYR A 165 -5.13 2.51 -2.70
N ILE A 166 -5.72 3.14 -1.70
CA ILE A 166 -7.00 2.75 -1.12
C ILE A 166 -8.05 3.78 -1.55
N ASN A 167 -8.99 3.37 -2.41
CA ASN A 167 -10.05 4.23 -2.96
C ASN A 167 -9.55 5.45 -3.76
N GLY A 168 -8.48 5.27 -4.50
CA GLY A 168 -7.81 6.35 -5.22
C GLY A 168 -6.84 7.15 -4.36
N ARG A 169 -6.92 7.06 -3.04
CA ARG A 169 -6.00 7.70 -2.11
C ARG A 169 -4.76 6.84 -1.92
N GLN A 170 -3.60 7.43 -2.06
CA GLN A 170 -2.35 6.73 -1.82
C GLN A 170 -2.17 6.37 -0.35
N MET A 171 -1.80 5.11 -0.10
CA MET A 171 -1.37 4.61 1.20
C MET A 171 -0.06 5.27 1.62
N ARG A 172 0.06 5.66 2.87
CA ARG A 172 1.24 6.32 3.44
C ARG A 172 2.03 5.44 4.39
N ASP A 173 1.35 4.49 4.99
CA ASP A 173 1.89 3.62 6.01
C ASP A 173 1.30 2.21 5.83
N ALA A 174 2.14 1.18 5.96
CA ALA A 174 1.71 -0.23 5.85
C ALA A 174 0.59 -0.59 6.84
N THR A 175 0.52 0.09 7.99
CA THR A 175 -0.54 -0.11 8.97
C THR A 175 -1.94 0.26 8.47
N GLU A 176 -2.05 1.03 7.38
CA GLU A 176 -3.34 1.25 6.72
C GLU A 176 -3.91 -0.05 6.15
N LEU A 177 -3.07 -1.00 5.75
CA LEU A 177 -3.49 -2.34 5.32
C LEU A 177 -3.92 -3.20 6.49
N GLU A 178 -3.20 -3.13 7.60
CA GLU A 178 -3.55 -3.86 8.82
C GLU A 178 -4.93 -3.48 9.36
N ARG A 179 -5.29 -2.20 9.21
CA ARG A 179 -6.59 -1.65 9.64
C ARG A 179 -7.74 -2.02 8.72
N LEU A 180 -7.46 -2.25 7.43
CA LEU A 180 -8.48 -2.51 6.43
C LEU A 180 -8.91 -3.98 6.51
N LYS A 181 -10.20 -4.21 6.72
CA LYS A 181 -10.76 -5.56 6.82
C LYS A 181 -11.10 -6.11 5.44
N SER A 182 -10.94 -7.41 5.25
CA SER A 182 -11.31 -8.11 4.03
C SER A 182 -12.78 -7.88 3.65
N SER A 183 -13.67 -7.86 4.64
CA SER A 183 -15.12 -7.64 4.45
C SER A 183 -15.47 -6.26 3.91
N ASP A 184 -14.59 -5.28 4.06
CA ASP A 184 -14.80 -3.91 3.61
C ASP A 184 -14.23 -3.67 2.20
N ILE A 185 -13.45 -4.63 1.68
CA ILE A 185 -12.86 -4.54 0.35
C ILE A 185 -13.88 -4.98 -0.71
N LYS A 186 -13.97 -4.18 -1.77
CA LYS A 186 -14.73 -4.52 -2.97
C LYS A 186 -13.87 -5.24 -3.99
N SER A 187 -12.69 -4.71 -4.27
CA SER A 187 -11.75 -5.28 -5.24
C SER A 187 -10.33 -4.79 -4.99
N VAL A 188 -9.37 -5.58 -5.43
CA VAL A 188 -7.96 -5.24 -5.52
C VAL A 188 -7.52 -5.31 -6.97
N GLU A 189 -6.86 -4.28 -7.50
CA GLU A 189 -6.32 -4.25 -8.86
C GLU A 189 -4.81 -4.09 -8.80
N VAL A 190 -4.08 -5.01 -9.42
CA VAL A 190 -2.63 -4.98 -9.55
C VAL A 190 -2.27 -4.48 -10.93
N ILE A 191 -1.64 -3.33 -11.00
CA ILE A 191 -1.17 -2.68 -12.23
C ILE A 191 0.34 -2.89 -12.30
N SER A 192 0.78 -3.78 -13.17
CA SER A 192 2.19 -4.09 -13.36
C SER A 192 2.90 -3.11 -14.31
N ASN A 193 2.15 -2.28 -15.02
CA ASN A 193 2.70 -1.28 -15.95
C ASN A 193 1.87 0.02 -15.91
N PRO A 194 2.05 0.86 -14.86
CA PRO A 194 1.26 2.07 -14.65
C PRO A 194 1.37 3.05 -15.84
N GLY A 195 0.32 3.82 -16.13
CA GLY A 195 0.30 4.85 -17.18
C GLY A 195 1.09 6.12 -16.83
N SER A 196 1.06 7.12 -17.73
CA SER A 196 1.86 8.37 -17.61
C SER A 196 1.41 9.29 -16.49
N ARG A 197 0.18 9.17 -16.00
CA ARG A 197 -0.33 9.92 -14.82
C ARG A 197 0.39 9.57 -13.51
N TYR A 198 1.11 8.44 -13.46
CA TYR A 198 1.96 8.06 -12.33
C TYR A 198 3.36 8.60 -12.52
N ASN A 199 4.06 8.90 -11.42
CA ASN A 199 5.47 9.28 -11.44
C ASN A 199 6.30 8.21 -12.16
N ALA A 200 7.31 8.63 -12.94
CA ALA A 200 8.11 7.69 -13.73
C ALA A 200 8.90 6.67 -12.87
N ALA A 201 9.14 6.95 -11.60
CA ALA A 201 9.73 6.00 -10.66
C ALA A 201 8.75 4.92 -10.14
N VAL A 202 7.45 5.03 -10.43
CA VAL A 202 6.44 4.06 -10.02
C VAL A 202 6.42 2.89 -10.98
N ARG A 203 6.89 1.72 -10.55
CA ARG A 203 7.01 0.51 -11.37
C ARG A 203 5.81 -0.41 -11.30
N ALA A 204 5.05 -0.33 -10.22
CA ALA A 204 3.80 -1.07 -10.04
C ALA A 204 2.85 -0.30 -9.12
N VAL A 205 1.55 -0.56 -9.26
CA VAL A 205 0.50 0.04 -8.44
C VAL A 205 -0.48 -1.04 -7.99
N VAL A 206 -0.91 -0.97 -6.74
CA VAL A 206 -2.02 -1.78 -6.22
C VAL A 206 -3.14 -0.83 -5.84
N LYS A 207 -4.32 -1.00 -6.45
CA LYS A 207 -5.51 -0.22 -6.12
C LYS A 207 -6.49 -1.07 -5.32
N ILE A 208 -6.73 -0.71 -4.08
CA ILE A 208 -7.73 -1.33 -3.22
C ILE A 208 -8.98 -0.45 -3.25
N ARG A 209 -10.09 -1.02 -3.70
CA ARG A 209 -11.41 -0.38 -3.66
C ARG A 209 -12.22 -0.99 -2.53
N THR A 210 -12.80 -0.16 -1.67
CA THR A 210 -13.68 -0.63 -0.60
C THR A 210 -15.14 -0.41 -0.94
N LYS A 211 -16.04 -1.06 -0.22
CA LYS A 211 -17.50 -0.89 -0.35
C LYS A 211 -17.92 0.55 -0.07
N LYS A 212 -19.03 1.01 -0.67
CA LYS A 212 -19.54 2.36 -0.40
C LYS A 212 -20.02 2.46 1.06
N ALA A 213 -19.84 3.62 1.63
CA ALA A 213 -20.36 3.93 2.96
C ALA A 213 -21.87 4.15 2.92
N VAL A 214 -22.58 3.68 3.94
CA VAL A 214 -24.01 3.86 4.10
C VAL A 214 -24.29 4.62 5.40
N GLY A 215 -25.07 5.70 5.34
CA GLY A 215 -25.64 6.42 6.48
C GLY A 215 -24.76 7.49 7.11
N ASP A 216 -25.41 8.39 7.83
CA ASP A 216 -24.84 9.41 8.70
C ASP A 216 -24.64 8.85 10.13
N GLY A 217 -23.88 9.54 10.97
CA GLY A 217 -23.66 9.21 12.37
C GLY A 217 -22.22 8.90 12.72
N PHE A 218 -22.02 8.46 13.95
CA PHE A 218 -20.73 8.05 14.49
C PHE A 218 -20.52 6.55 14.27
N GLY A 219 -19.30 6.17 13.94
CA GLY A 219 -18.88 4.79 13.81
C GLY A 219 -17.42 4.63 14.22
N PHE A 220 -17.04 3.47 14.74
CA PHE A 220 -15.66 3.15 15.08
C PHE A 220 -15.35 1.67 14.88
N ASP A 221 -14.09 1.35 14.76
CA ASP A 221 -13.57 -0.01 14.85
C ASP A 221 -12.28 -0.04 15.69
N VAL A 222 -12.12 -1.17 16.36
CA VAL A 222 -10.95 -1.46 17.19
C VAL A 222 -10.34 -2.75 16.67
N ARG A 223 -9.02 -2.79 16.59
CA ARG A 223 -8.23 -3.99 16.30
C ARG A 223 -7.11 -4.09 17.33
N SER A 224 -7.01 -5.25 17.97
CA SER A 224 -5.93 -5.63 18.86
C SER A 224 -5.27 -6.89 18.30
N ALA A 225 -3.96 -6.87 18.15
CA ALA A 225 -3.19 -8.02 17.72
C ALA A 225 -1.99 -8.23 18.64
N TYR A 226 -1.93 -9.43 19.18
CA TYR A 226 -0.85 -9.95 20.01
C TYR A 226 -0.06 -10.96 19.20
N TYR A 227 1.25 -10.79 19.15
CA TYR A 227 2.18 -11.70 18.49
C TYR A 227 3.14 -12.27 19.53
N GLN A 228 3.29 -13.58 19.55
CA GLN A 228 4.22 -14.30 20.40
C GLN A 228 5.18 -15.10 19.54
N SER A 229 6.42 -14.72 19.57
CA SER A 229 7.56 -15.46 19.07
C SER A 229 8.56 -15.70 20.21
N GLU A 230 9.85 -15.42 20.05
CA GLU A 230 10.77 -15.29 21.19
C GLU A 230 10.40 -14.10 22.07
N ASN A 231 9.96 -13.02 21.46
CA ASN A 231 9.50 -11.81 22.12
C ASN A 231 8.02 -11.54 21.83
N VAL A 232 7.46 -10.59 22.58
CA VAL A 232 6.08 -10.12 22.41
C VAL A 232 6.07 -8.88 21.55
N ASP A 233 5.24 -8.90 20.48
CA ASP A 233 4.89 -7.72 19.71
C ASP A 233 3.40 -7.38 19.86
N LEU A 234 3.07 -6.11 19.73
CA LEU A 234 1.70 -5.60 19.86
C LEU A 234 1.34 -4.67 18.70
N SER A 235 0.10 -4.73 18.26
CA SER A 235 -0.44 -3.77 17.29
C SER A 235 -1.88 -3.42 17.64
N GLU A 236 -2.08 -2.21 18.19
CA GLU A 236 -3.35 -1.72 18.70
C GLU A 236 -3.86 -0.55 17.86
N TRP A 237 -5.12 -0.59 17.44
CA TRP A 237 -5.71 0.43 16.58
C TRP A 237 -7.13 0.76 16.96
N VAL A 238 -7.43 2.06 16.94
CA VAL A 238 -8.77 2.61 17.00
C VAL A 238 -8.98 3.53 15.82
N ASN A 239 -9.97 3.24 15.00
CA ASN A 239 -10.42 4.10 13.92
C ASN A 239 -11.80 4.63 14.25
N TRP A 240 -12.04 5.90 14.03
CA TRP A 240 -13.34 6.51 14.22
C TRP A 240 -13.68 7.46 13.09
N LYS A 241 -14.96 7.70 12.91
CA LYS A 241 -15.48 8.70 12.00
C LYS A 241 -16.81 9.23 12.51
N TYR A 242 -17.08 10.44 12.13
CA TYR A 242 -18.35 11.12 12.34
C TYR A 242 -18.79 11.73 11.03
N ARG A 243 -19.99 11.39 10.58
CA ARG A 243 -20.58 11.94 9.37
C ARG A 243 -21.88 12.67 9.71
N HIS A 244 -22.01 13.87 9.19
CA HIS A 244 -23.24 14.64 9.22
C HIS A 244 -23.43 15.34 7.88
N LYS A 245 -24.45 14.94 7.12
CA LYS A 245 -24.75 15.49 5.79
C LYS A 245 -23.52 15.46 4.86
N ARG A 246 -22.94 16.65 4.59
CA ARG A 246 -21.82 16.87 3.66
C ARG A 246 -20.44 16.81 4.33
N LEU A 247 -20.39 16.86 5.65
CA LEU A 247 -19.16 16.84 6.43
C LEU A 247 -18.86 15.42 6.92
N GLU A 248 -17.64 14.98 6.76
CA GLU A 248 -17.09 13.81 7.42
C GLU A 248 -15.81 14.17 8.18
N LEU A 249 -15.79 13.89 9.46
CA LEU A 249 -14.56 13.90 10.29
C LEU A 249 -14.12 12.45 10.50
N PHE A 250 -12.82 12.21 10.48
CA PHE A 250 -12.29 10.88 10.70
C PHE A 250 -10.95 10.93 11.46
N GLY A 251 -10.67 9.88 12.18
CA GLY A 251 -9.40 9.70 12.87
C GLY A 251 -8.99 8.24 12.92
N ALA A 252 -7.68 8.03 13.09
CA ALA A 252 -7.07 6.74 13.31
C ALA A 252 -5.91 6.89 14.29
N HIS A 253 -5.90 6.11 15.35
CA HIS A 253 -4.91 6.15 16.40
C HIS A 253 -4.39 4.75 16.62
N GLY A 254 -3.09 4.58 16.62
CA GLY A 254 -2.46 3.29 16.76
C GLY A 254 -1.20 3.34 17.60
N TYR A 255 -0.94 2.21 18.24
CA TYR A 255 0.29 1.90 18.93
C TYR A 255 0.84 0.59 18.40
N SER A 256 2.12 0.55 18.06
CA SER A 256 2.81 -0.68 17.74
C SER A 256 4.10 -0.81 18.56
N LEU A 257 4.35 -2.04 19.03
CA LEU A 257 5.59 -2.46 19.67
C LEU A 257 6.13 -3.63 18.85
N ASP A 258 7.39 -3.53 18.42
CA ASP A 258 8.13 -4.55 17.67
C ASP A 258 9.44 -4.85 18.41
N ASN A 259 9.61 -6.09 18.86
CA ASN A 259 10.76 -6.60 19.58
C ASN A 259 11.41 -7.72 18.76
N GLY A 260 12.20 -7.33 17.75
CA GLY A 260 12.84 -8.26 16.84
C GLY A 260 14.13 -8.87 17.38
N HIS A 261 14.39 -10.13 17.03
CA HIS A 261 15.67 -10.82 17.19
C HIS A 261 16.19 -11.27 15.82
N TYR A 262 17.44 -10.92 15.50
CA TYR A 262 18.01 -11.06 14.15
C TYR A 262 19.39 -11.74 14.20
N PRO A 263 19.44 -13.05 14.46
CA PRO A 263 20.69 -13.79 14.37
C PRO A 263 21.14 -13.96 12.92
N SER A 264 22.43 -13.78 12.66
CA SER A 264 23.01 -14.04 11.34
C SER A 264 24.44 -14.53 11.40
N LYS A 265 24.85 -15.25 10.35
CA LYS A 265 26.22 -15.65 10.08
C LYS A 265 26.65 -15.04 8.76
N THR A 266 27.79 -14.38 8.74
CA THR A 266 28.34 -13.76 7.53
C THR A 266 29.80 -14.16 7.36
N THR A 267 30.15 -14.61 6.17
CA THR A 267 31.52 -14.79 5.71
C THR A 267 31.79 -13.74 4.65
N THR A 268 32.80 -12.91 4.87
CA THR A 268 33.27 -11.93 3.89
C THR A 268 34.72 -12.29 3.49
N VAL A 269 34.93 -12.45 2.19
CA VAL A 269 36.27 -12.70 1.61
C VAL A 269 36.61 -11.47 0.78
N VAL A 270 37.76 -10.88 1.06
CA VAL A 270 38.31 -9.72 0.34
C VAL A 270 39.65 -10.10 -0.26
N GLN A 271 39.75 -10.06 -1.58
CA GLN A 271 40.94 -10.37 -2.34
C GLN A 271 41.63 -9.08 -2.75
N THR A 272 42.77 -8.78 -2.09
CA THR A 272 43.71 -7.72 -2.45
C THR A 272 45.08 -8.36 -2.63
N ASP A 273 46.18 -7.67 -2.34
CA ASP A 273 47.51 -8.29 -2.21
C ASP A 273 47.55 -9.36 -1.11
N THR A 274 46.63 -9.25 -0.15
CA THR A 274 46.38 -10.20 0.92
C THR A 274 44.96 -10.75 0.78
N LEU A 275 44.76 -12.04 0.96
CA LEU A 275 43.48 -12.69 1.07
C LEU A 275 42.95 -12.54 2.49
N TRP A 276 42.00 -11.61 2.70
CA TRP A 276 41.31 -11.42 3.96
C TRP A 276 40.05 -12.25 4.02
N GLN A 277 39.85 -12.98 5.11
CA GLN A 277 38.57 -13.61 5.39
C GLN A 277 38.09 -13.19 6.77
N GLN A 278 36.79 -12.81 6.85
CA GLN A 278 36.12 -12.45 8.08
C GLN A 278 34.89 -13.37 8.22
N ASP A 279 34.91 -14.17 9.27
CA ASP A 279 33.75 -15.00 9.65
C ASP A 279 33.16 -14.42 10.91
N PHE A 280 31.94 -13.87 10.83
CA PHE A 280 31.30 -13.30 11.99
C PHE A 280 29.89 -13.83 12.23
N THR A 281 29.59 -14.05 13.50
CA THR A 281 28.25 -14.28 14.02
C THR A 281 27.72 -12.99 14.61
N GLN A 282 26.45 -12.74 14.38
CA GLN A 282 25.79 -11.57 14.86
C GLN A 282 24.49 -11.95 15.56
N GLU A 283 24.32 -11.42 16.77
CA GLU A 283 23.12 -11.49 17.56
C GLU A 283 22.62 -10.06 17.78
N VAL A 284 21.53 -9.69 17.13
CA VAL A 284 20.96 -8.33 17.22
C VAL A 284 19.55 -8.39 17.74
N THR A 285 19.26 -7.60 18.77
CA THR A 285 17.93 -7.34 19.27
C THR A 285 17.52 -5.91 18.96
N GLN A 286 16.27 -5.73 18.60
CA GLN A 286 15.68 -4.43 18.31
C GLN A 286 14.39 -4.28 19.12
N ARG A 287 14.24 -3.13 19.77
CA ARG A 287 12.97 -2.70 20.33
C ARG A 287 12.55 -1.41 19.65
N ASN A 288 11.35 -1.39 19.12
CA ASN A 288 10.79 -0.23 18.43
C ASN A 288 9.33 -0.03 18.84
N SER A 289 9.01 1.13 19.38
CA SER A 289 7.63 1.48 19.70
C SER A 289 7.24 2.81 19.08
N ILE A 290 6.03 2.88 18.52
CA ILE A 290 5.57 4.06 17.79
C ILE A 290 4.06 4.29 18.00
N PHE A 291 3.70 5.55 18.30
CA PHE A 291 2.34 6.05 18.23
C PHE A 291 2.09 6.70 16.87
N LYS A 292 1.05 6.30 16.18
CA LYS A 292 0.65 6.82 14.87
C LYS A 292 -0.73 7.43 14.97
N ASN A 293 -0.84 8.70 14.57
CA ASN A 293 -2.07 9.45 14.68
C ASN A 293 -2.42 10.06 13.33
N THR A 294 -3.65 9.92 12.94
CA THR A 294 -4.22 10.54 11.72
C THR A 294 -5.54 11.19 12.10
N VAL A 295 -5.73 12.43 11.70
CA VAL A 295 -7.03 13.10 11.75
C VAL A 295 -7.27 13.78 10.42
N GLY A 296 -8.54 13.93 10.05
CA GLY A 296 -8.88 14.60 8.81
C GLY A 296 -10.33 14.98 8.70
N ALA A 297 -10.62 15.78 7.71
CA ALA A 297 -11.95 16.22 7.36
C ALA A 297 -12.14 16.14 5.85
N ASP A 298 -13.33 15.76 5.43
CA ASP A 298 -13.83 15.79 4.07
C ASP A 298 -15.10 16.60 4.03
N TYR A 299 -15.21 17.52 3.10
CA TYR A 299 -16.42 18.30 2.88
C TYR A 299 -16.88 18.20 1.42
N GLN A 300 -18.07 17.68 1.24
CA GLN A 300 -18.70 17.55 -0.04
C GLN A 300 -19.40 18.88 -0.41
N LEU A 301 -18.77 19.67 -1.31
CA LEU A 301 -19.33 20.95 -1.77
C LEU A 301 -20.68 20.75 -2.47
N ASN A 302 -20.74 19.71 -3.33
CA ASN A 302 -21.96 19.22 -4.00
C ASN A 302 -21.75 17.74 -4.39
N ASP A 303 -22.67 17.15 -5.15
CA ASP A 303 -22.62 15.71 -5.49
C ASP A 303 -21.37 15.31 -6.28
N SER A 304 -20.76 16.23 -6.99
CA SER A 304 -19.58 15.99 -7.85
C SER A 304 -18.27 16.52 -7.26
N ASN A 305 -18.33 17.46 -6.31
CA ASN A 305 -17.15 18.21 -5.84
C ASN A 305 -16.92 18.01 -4.36
N SER A 306 -15.67 17.72 -3.97
CA SER A 306 -15.25 17.58 -2.58
C SER A 306 -13.86 18.16 -2.35
N VAL A 307 -13.65 18.68 -1.14
CA VAL A 307 -12.39 19.15 -0.62
C VAL A 307 -12.08 18.40 0.67
N GLY A 308 -10.81 18.22 0.99
CA GLY A 308 -10.46 17.62 2.26
C GLY A 308 -9.04 17.92 2.69
N ILE A 309 -8.84 17.73 3.99
CA ILE A 309 -7.55 17.86 4.66
C ILE A 309 -7.30 16.60 5.49
N LYS A 310 -6.03 16.15 5.50
CA LYS A 310 -5.55 15.09 6.36
C LYS A 310 -4.25 15.49 7.00
N TYR A 311 -4.14 15.32 8.30
CA TYR A 311 -2.93 15.51 9.09
C TYR A 311 -2.52 14.18 9.72
N MET A 312 -1.25 13.81 9.57
CA MET A 312 -0.66 12.63 10.21
C MET A 312 0.49 13.07 11.09
N LEU A 313 0.52 12.52 12.29
CA LEU A 313 1.51 12.82 13.31
C LEU A 313 2.00 11.50 13.93
N ASN A 314 3.23 11.09 13.60
CA ASN A 314 3.83 9.88 14.13
C ASN A 314 4.83 10.24 15.23
N PHE A 315 4.69 9.61 16.38
CA PHE A 315 5.56 9.74 17.53
C PHE A 315 6.31 8.43 17.76
N PRO A 316 7.51 8.23 17.19
CA PRO A 316 8.39 7.18 17.65
C PRO A 316 8.71 7.45 19.13
N HIS A 317 8.43 6.45 19.99
CA HIS A 317 8.58 6.58 21.44
C HIS A 317 9.91 6.02 21.93
N ASP A 318 10.26 4.84 21.43
CA ASP A 318 11.48 4.15 21.81
C ASP A 318 12.04 3.39 20.61
N PHE A 319 13.33 3.57 20.31
CA PHE A 319 14.06 2.73 19.38
C PHE A 319 15.43 2.45 19.96
N LEU A 320 15.66 1.20 20.26
CA LEU A 320 16.95 0.69 20.69
C LEU A 320 17.29 -0.55 19.86
N LEU A 321 18.47 -0.54 19.26
CA LEU A 321 19.07 -1.72 18.68
C LEU A 321 20.35 -2.02 19.46
N SER A 322 20.49 -3.25 19.92
CA SER A 322 21.66 -3.75 20.62
C SER A 322 22.15 -5.01 19.94
N GLY A 323 23.45 -5.15 19.75
CA GLY A 323 24.00 -6.31 19.09
C GLY A 323 25.40 -6.66 19.56
N ILE A 324 25.70 -7.94 19.46
CA ILE A 324 27.06 -8.49 19.65
C ILE A 324 27.45 -9.13 18.34
N LEU A 325 28.60 -8.71 17.80
CA LEU A 325 29.23 -9.29 16.63
C LEU A 325 30.54 -9.91 17.07
N SER A 326 30.70 -11.22 16.91
CA SER A 326 31.95 -11.94 17.17
C SER A 326 32.60 -12.33 15.85
N SER A 327 33.77 -11.84 15.56
CA SER A 327 34.46 -11.94 14.26
C SER A 327 35.84 -12.58 14.39
N ASP A 328 36.06 -13.66 13.64
CA ASP A 328 37.36 -14.22 13.39
C ASP A 328 37.92 -13.70 12.05
N VAL A 329 39.13 -13.16 12.07
CA VAL A 329 39.79 -12.59 10.90
C VAL A 329 41.06 -13.36 10.58
N THR A 330 41.21 -13.75 9.32
CA THR A 330 42.44 -14.39 8.82
C THR A 330 43.02 -13.57 7.66
N ALA A 331 44.34 -13.62 7.54
CA ALA A 331 45.12 -13.04 6.46
C ALA A 331 45.94 -14.16 5.77
N ASN A 332 45.70 -14.41 4.48
CA ASN A 332 46.32 -15.54 3.74
C ASN A 332 46.16 -16.89 4.45
N GLY A 333 45.02 -17.12 5.08
CA GLY A 333 44.72 -18.34 5.83
C GLY A 333 45.31 -18.42 7.25
N THR A 334 46.14 -17.44 7.65
CA THR A 334 46.69 -17.36 9.00
C THR A 334 45.80 -16.50 9.88
N PHE A 335 45.58 -16.96 11.14
CA PHE A 335 44.80 -16.19 12.10
C PHE A 335 45.43 -14.79 12.31
N TYR A 336 44.61 -13.75 12.14
CA TYR A 336 45.03 -12.36 12.28
C TYR A 336 44.52 -11.73 13.57
N ASP A 337 43.20 -11.84 13.84
CA ASP A 337 42.57 -11.23 15.01
C ASP A 337 41.21 -11.89 15.34
N HIS A 338 40.83 -11.78 16.61
CA HIS A 338 39.44 -12.04 17.07
C HIS A 338 38.88 -10.77 17.67
N ILE A 339 37.69 -10.36 17.21
CA ILE A 339 37.09 -9.09 17.60
C ILE A 339 35.66 -9.30 18.04
N ASN A 340 35.36 -8.89 19.28
CA ASN A 340 34.00 -8.76 19.76
C ASN A 340 33.57 -7.30 19.67
N THR A 341 32.49 -7.02 18.93
CA THR A 341 31.93 -5.70 18.77
C THR A 341 30.56 -5.63 19.46
N PHE A 342 30.46 -4.77 20.45
CA PHE A 342 29.20 -4.45 21.14
C PHE A 342 28.63 -3.19 20.50
N ALA A 343 27.54 -3.36 19.77
CA ALA A 343 26.89 -2.27 19.06
C ALA A 343 25.63 -1.83 19.80
N THR A 344 25.46 -0.53 19.98
CA THR A 344 24.22 0.05 20.49
C THR A 344 23.82 1.22 19.61
N ARG A 345 22.59 1.23 19.14
CA ARG A 345 22.03 2.29 18.31
C ARG A 345 20.72 2.79 18.92
N LYS A 346 20.66 4.08 19.21
CA LYS A 346 19.47 4.77 19.71
C LYS A 346 19.00 5.80 18.68
N LEU A 347 17.74 5.74 18.32
CA LEU A 347 17.14 6.78 17.50
C LEU A 347 16.28 7.68 18.40
N SER A 348 16.52 8.99 18.31
CA SER A 348 15.63 9.97 18.88
C SER A 348 14.94 10.74 17.75
N TYR A 349 13.63 10.79 17.81
CA TYR A 349 12.80 11.39 16.79
C TYR A 349 12.10 12.65 17.33
N ARG A 350 11.93 13.63 16.48
CA ARG A 350 10.81 14.56 16.62
C ARG A 350 9.61 13.98 15.90
N PRO A 351 8.39 14.35 16.30
CA PRO A 351 7.19 13.89 15.61
C PRO A 351 7.28 14.16 14.10
N SER A 352 7.10 13.11 13.30
CA SER A 352 6.99 13.25 11.85
C SER A 352 5.62 13.80 11.51
N GLN A 353 5.59 14.87 10.70
CA GLN A 353 4.37 15.59 10.33
C GLN A 353 4.13 15.46 8.84
N PHE A 354 2.89 15.15 8.48
CA PHE A 354 2.46 15.10 7.11
C PHE A 354 1.07 15.73 6.96
N ILE A 355 0.94 16.63 6.00
CA ILE A 355 -0.32 17.28 5.63
C ILE A 355 -0.62 16.96 4.18
N ASN A 356 -1.85 16.59 3.88
CA ASN A 356 -2.37 16.52 2.52
C ASN A 356 -3.64 17.37 2.43
N LEU A 357 -3.71 18.20 1.42
CA LEU A 357 -4.89 18.94 0.97
C LEU A 357 -5.30 18.41 -0.39
N TYR A 358 -6.59 18.30 -0.65
CA TYR A 358 -7.07 17.91 -1.96
C TYR A 358 -8.37 18.63 -2.37
N TYR A 359 -8.54 18.76 -3.68
CA TYR A 359 -9.81 19.01 -4.34
C TYR A 359 -10.02 17.97 -5.43
N VAL A 360 -11.17 17.31 -5.41
CA VAL A 360 -11.60 16.39 -6.48
C VAL A 360 -13.01 16.79 -6.90
N GLY A 361 -13.19 17.06 -8.18
CA GLY A 361 -14.47 17.52 -8.65
C GLY A 361 -14.65 17.51 -10.14
N LYS A 362 -15.78 18.05 -10.56
CA LYS A 362 -16.19 18.15 -11.96
C LYS A 362 -16.76 19.53 -12.25
N ILE A 363 -16.26 20.18 -13.32
CA ILE A 363 -16.77 21.44 -13.84
C ILE A 363 -17.20 21.19 -15.28
N GLY A 364 -18.51 21.17 -15.51
CA GLY A 364 -19.07 20.76 -16.80
C GLY A 364 -18.65 19.32 -17.14
N LYS A 365 -17.94 19.13 -18.26
CA LYS A 365 -17.40 17.83 -18.68
C LYS A 365 -15.98 17.56 -18.19
N MET A 366 -15.33 18.54 -17.54
CA MET A 366 -13.95 18.45 -17.09
C MET A 366 -13.87 17.86 -15.69
N ASP A 367 -13.16 16.75 -15.53
CA ASP A 367 -12.79 16.18 -14.23
C ASP A 367 -11.52 16.87 -13.72
N ILE A 368 -11.47 17.20 -12.43
CA ILE A 368 -10.35 17.88 -11.78
C ILE A 368 -9.92 17.07 -10.56
N ASP A 369 -8.63 16.79 -10.45
CA ASP A 369 -8.00 16.19 -9.26
C ASP A 369 -6.75 17.00 -8.91
N PHE A 370 -6.81 17.73 -7.80
CA PHE A 370 -5.70 18.52 -7.26
C PHE A 370 -5.29 18.00 -5.90
N ASN A 371 -4.00 17.86 -5.68
CA ASN A 371 -3.41 17.46 -4.40
C ASN A 371 -2.20 18.32 -4.07
N ALA A 372 -2.06 18.68 -2.79
CA ALA A 372 -0.89 19.36 -2.25
C ALA A 372 -0.46 18.66 -0.95
N ASP A 373 0.83 18.34 -0.86
CA ASP A 373 1.43 17.58 0.24
C ASP A 373 2.59 18.35 0.86
N TYR A 374 2.66 18.32 2.18
CA TYR A 374 3.81 18.78 2.96
C TYR A 374 4.26 17.68 3.91
N LEU A 375 5.56 17.40 3.94
CA LEU A 375 6.17 16.46 4.88
C LEU A 375 7.35 17.12 5.59
N TYR A 376 7.40 16.93 6.89
CA TYR A 376 8.53 17.30 7.73
C TYR A 376 8.86 16.16 8.67
N ASN A 377 10.13 15.74 8.70
CA ASN A 377 10.63 14.87 9.75
C ASN A 377 12.05 15.29 10.19
N LYS A 378 12.39 14.96 11.43
CA LYS A 378 13.72 15.11 11.98
C LYS A 378 14.05 13.87 12.80
N GLN A 379 15.23 13.30 12.58
CA GLN A 379 15.74 12.14 13.28
C GLN A 379 17.16 12.40 13.73
N ASN A 380 17.52 11.97 14.94
CA ASN A 380 18.88 11.88 15.41
C ASN A 380 19.18 10.40 15.70
N ASP A 381 20.30 9.92 15.19
CA ASP A 381 20.78 8.56 15.30
C ASP A 381 22.10 8.60 16.08
N HIS A 382 22.11 8.01 17.25
CA HIS A 382 23.31 7.86 18.08
C HIS A 382 23.73 6.39 18.11
N THR A 383 24.91 6.09 17.59
CA THR A 383 25.43 4.73 17.51
C THR A 383 26.77 4.66 18.22
N THR A 384 26.98 3.65 19.05
CA THR A 384 28.24 3.34 19.72
C THR A 384 28.66 1.93 19.37
N TYR A 385 29.88 1.78 18.90
CA TYR A 385 30.57 0.49 18.70
C TYR A 385 31.72 0.41 19.69
N ARG A 386 31.70 -0.56 20.58
CA ARG A 386 32.84 -0.90 21.45
C ARG A 386 33.45 -2.18 20.94
N GLU A 387 34.65 -2.07 20.38
CA GLU A 387 35.41 -3.19 19.82
C GLU A 387 36.47 -3.65 20.80
N GLU A 388 36.42 -4.92 21.18
CA GLU A 388 37.42 -5.63 21.95
C GLU A 388 38.20 -6.55 21.02
N SER A 389 39.46 -6.23 20.77
CA SER A 389 40.34 -6.97 19.87
C SER A 389 41.35 -7.76 20.67
N ARG A 390 41.64 -8.98 20.23
CA ARG A 390 42.65 -9.85 20.86
C ARG A 390 44.06 -9.36 20.58
N ASN A 391 44.34 -8.95 19.34
CA ASN A 391 45.70 -8.67 18.86
C ASN A 391 45.96 -7.18 18.60
N LYS A 392 44.94 -6.32 18.69
CA LYS A 392 45.05 -4.88 18.46
C LYS A 392 44.46 -4.10 19.62
N VAL A 393 44.71 -2.81 19.66
CA VAL A 393 44.11 -1.93 20.66
C VAL A 393 42.60 -1.93 20.51
N SER A 394 41.89 -2.18 21.62
CA SER A 394 40.45 -2.04 21.69
C SER A 394 40.06 -0.58 21.51
N ARG A 395 38.88 -0.33 20.92
CA ARG A 395 38.42 1.04 20.63
C ARG A 395 36.93 1.20 20.80
N THR A 396 36.55 2.42 21.06
CA THR A 396 35.15 2.83 21.01
C THR A 396 34.98 3.83 19.86
N VAL A 397 33.94 3.66 19.07
CA VAL A 397 33.60 4.53 17.95
C VAL A 397 32.17 5.01 18.13
N THR A 398 32.01 6.31 18.27
CA THR A 398 30.73 6.96 18.45
C THR A 398 30.34 7.70 17.17
N SER A 399 29.10 7.56 16.75
CA SER A 399 28.58 8.26 15.58
C SER A 399 27.26 8.93 15.92
N ASP A 400 27.17 10.22 15.65
CA ASP A 400 25.95 11.00 15.73
C ASP A 400 25.54 11.44 14.33
N ASN A 401 24.38 10.97 13.87
CA ASN A 401 23.81 11.39 12.59
C ASN A 401 22.49 12.12 12.83
N GLN A 402 22.38 13.34 12.29
CA GLN A 402 21.16 14.13 12.35
C GLN A 402 20.62 14.37 10.95
N GLU A 403 19.41 13.85 10.70
CA GLU A 403 18.69 14.03 9.45
C GLU A 403 17.49 14.97 9.63
N ARG A 404 17.30 15.90 8.70
CA ARG A 404 16.12 16.76 8.63
C ARG A 404 15.63 16.85 7.20
N ASN A 405 14.40 16.43 6.98
CA ASN A 405 13.77 16.39 5.67
C ASN A 405 12.56 17.32 5.62
N ARG A 406 12.44 18.08 4.54
CA ARG A 406 11.27 18.87 4.16
C ARG A 406 10.92 18.56 2.72
N LEU A 407 9.65 18.24 2.46
CA LEU A 407 9.15 18.03 1.11
C LEU A 407 7.84 18.78 0.93
N ILE A 408 7.74 19.49 -0.20
CA ILE A 408 6.52 20.10 -0.72
C ILE A 408 6.24 19.46 -2.06
N ALA A 409 5.01 19.05 -2.30
CA ALA A 409 4.60 18.49 -3.57
C ALA A 409 3.19 18.95 -3.94
N SER A 410 2.95 19.17 -5.23
CA SER A 410 1.62 19.43 -5.76
C SER A 410 1.41 18.67 -7.07
N LYS A 411 0.18 18.23 -7.31
CA LYS A 411 -0.21 17.53 -8.52
C LYS A 411 -1.60 17.98 -8.95
N LEU A 412 -1.72 18.38 -10.21
CA LEU A 412 -2.99 18.68 -10.86
C LEU A 412 -3.21 17.70 -12.02
N THR A 413 -4.39 17.11 -12.10
CA THR A 413 -4.83 16.28 -13.21
C THR A 413 -6.18 16.80 -13.70
N LEU A 414 -6.30 17.04 -14.99
CA LEU A 414 -7.51 17.46 -15.69
C LEU A 414 -7.90 16.35 -16.66
N GLY A 415 -9.15 15.87 -16.56
CA GLY A 415 -9.73 14.86 -17.44
C GLY A 415 -10.81 15.48 -18.32
N TYR A 416 -10.81 15.19 -19.61
CA TYR A 416 -11.84 15.66 -20.53
C TYR A 416 -12.18 14.62 -21.61
N PRO A 417 -13.46 14.36 -21.88
CA PRO A 417 -13.86 13.47 -22.95
C PRO A 417 -13.61 14.13 -24.33
N VAL A 418 -12.76 13.49 -25.16
CA VAL A 418 -12.35 13.99 -26.48
C VAL A 418 -12.35 12.84 -27.48
N LEU A 419 -12.84 13.05 -28.70
CA LEU A 419 -12.78 12.12 -29.83
C LEU A 419 -13.20 10.67 -29.47
N GLY A 420 -14.29 10.54 -28.71
CA GLY A 420 -14.81 9.23 -28.28
C GLY A 420 -13.97 8.53 -27.21
N GLY A 421 -12.93 9.17 -26.72
CA GLY A 421 -12.08 8.69 -25.64
C GLY A 421 -12.03 9.66 -24.46
N ASN A 422 -11.08 9.45 -23.55
CA ASN A 422 -10.85 10.31 -22.41
C ASN A 422 -9.38 10.76 -22.39
N LEU A 423 -9.16 12.06 -22.46
CA LEU A 423 -7.84 12.70 -22.36
C LEU A 423 -7.63 13.16 -20.92
N SER A 424 -6.51 12.77 -20.32
CA SER A 424 -6.03 13.27 -19.04
C SER A 424 -4.73 14.04 -19.27
N VAL A 425 -4.69 15.30 -18.83
CA VAL A 425 -3.47 16.13 -18.83
C VAL A 425 -3.20 16.61 -17.43
N GLY A 426 -1.93 16.80 -17.09
CA GLY A 426 -1.61 17.28 -15.76
C GLY A 426 -0.14 17.59 -15.58
N ALA A 427 0.20 18.07 -14.40
CA ALA A 427 1.57 18.30 -13.98
C ALA A 427 1.75 17.97 -12.49
N GLU A 428 2.94 17.52 -12.15
CA GLU A 428 3.39 17.31 -10.77
C GLU A 428 4.63 18.15 -10.52
N TYR A 429 4.67 18.85 -9.39
CA TYR A 429 5.83 19.59 -8.90
C TYR A 429 6.23 19.05 -7.54
N THR A 430 7.53 18.84 -7.34
CA THR A 430 8.07 18.47 -6.03
C THR A 430 9.31 19.29 -5.71
N TYR A 431 9.46 19.63 -4.43
CA TYR A 431 10.67 20.24 -3.89
C TYR A 431 11.05 19.54 -2.59
N THR A 432 12.26 19.00 -2.55
CA THR A 432 12.85 18.33 -1.39
C THR A 432 14.07 19.09 -0.91
N ASN A 433 14.17 19.29 0.41
CA ASN A 433 15.35 19.80 1.08
C ASN A 433 15.71 18.88 2.24
N ARG A 434 16.83 18.16 2.09
CA ARG A 434 17.40 17.27 3.11
C ARG A 434 18.69 17.86 3.64
N ASN A 435 18.81 17.91 4.95
CA ASN A 435 20.07 18.18 5.65
C ASN A 435 20.46 16.92 6.42
N ASP A 436 21.72 16.56 6.31
CA ASP A 436 22.30 15.36 6.86
C ASP A 436 23.64 15.72 7.50
N THR A 437 23.76 15.64 8.81
CA THR A 437 25.00 15.98 9.54
C THR A 437 25.48 14.73 10.27
N TYR A 438 26.70 14.31 9.97
CA TYR A 438 27.36 13.18 10.56
C TYR A 438 28.57 13.63 11.36
N SER A 439 28.71 13.15 12.58
CA SER A 439 29.82 13.44 13.48
C SER A 439 30.40 12.17 14.05
N ASN A 440 31.72 12.02 14.01
CA ASN A 440 32.48 11.00 14.71
C ASN A 440 33.57 11.68 15.56
N PRO A 441 33.35 11.84 16.87
CA PRO A 441 34.27 12.55 17.77
C PRO A 441 35.68 11.95 17.81
N GLU A 442 35.80 10.62 17.65
CA GLU A 442 37.09 9.90 17.67
C GLU A 442 37.86 9.99 16.35
N ASN A 443 37.27 10.58 15.30
CA ASN A 443 37.86 10.77 13.97
C ASN A 443 38.30 9.50 13.24
N TYR A 444 37.67 8.35 13.51
CA TYR A 444 37.88 7.13 12.72
C TYR A 444 37.26 7.22 11.32
N VAL A 445 36.27 8.04 11.17
CA VAL A 445 35.65 8.42 9.90
C VAL A 445 35.41 9.94 9.87
N PRO A 446 35.48 10.61 8.70
CA PRO A 446 35.33 12.05 8.62
C PRO A 446 33.93 12.50 9.02
N SER A 447 33.86 13.56 9.82
CA SER A 447 32.60 14.27 10.08
C SER A 447 32.23 15.13 8.86
N SER A 448 30.94 15.26 8.57
CA SER A 448 30.44 15.93 7.38
C SER A 448 29.06 16.58 7.60
N ALA A 449 28.75 17.60 6.83
CA ALA A 449 27.43 18.23 6.79
C ALA A 449 27.00 18.39 5.33
N ALA A 450 26.08 17.53 4.90
CA ALA A 450 25.54 17.53 3.55
C ALA A 450 24.15 18.18 3.50
N GLN A 451 23.89 18.96 2.44
CA GLN A 451 22.55 19.42 2.11
C GLN A 451 22.22 19.07 0.67
N LEU A 452 21.07 18.45 0.47
CA LEU A 452 20.55 18.03 -0.83
C LEU A 452 19.25 18.81 -1.10
N LYS A 453 19.24 19.55 -2.20
CA LYS A 453 18.03 20.24 -2.69
C LYS A 453 17.67 19.67 -4.06
N GLU A 454 16.45 19.14 -4.19
CA GLU A 454 15.96 18.61 -5.45
C GLU A 454 14.61 19.25 -5.79
N SER A 455 14.47 19.70 -7.02
CA SER A 455 13.18 20.11 -7.60
C SER A 455 12.89 19.25 -8.83
N ASN A 456 11.65 18.87 -9.01
CA ASN A 456 11.17 18.11 -10.16
C ASN A 456 9.87 18.74 -10.67
N ILE A 457 9.81 19.01 -11.97
CA ILE A 457 8.58 19.37 -12.67
C ILE A 457 8.28 18.32 -13.70
N ALA A 458 7.04 17.84 -13.73
CA ALA A 458 6.67 16.65 -14.49
C ALA A 458 5.27 16.77 -15.11
N PRO A 459 5.12 17.48 -16.26
CA PRO A 459 3.89 17.44 -17.04
C PRO A 459 3.71 16.07 -17.69
N PHE A 460 2.43 15.69 -17.85
CA PHE A 460 2.05 14.44 -18.48
C PHE A 460 0.74 14.57 -19.25
N MET A 461 0.56 13.68 -20.22
CA MET A 461 -0.70 13.46 -20.92
C MET A 461 -0.95 11.96 -21.09
N GLU A 462 -2.20 11.55 -21.03
CA GLU A 462 -2.65 10.18 -21.22
C GLU A 462 -3.99 10.18 -21.93
N TYR A 463 -4.11 9.43 -23.02
CA TYR A 463 -5.35 9.28 -23.78
C TYR A 463 -5.80 7.82 -23.75
N LYS A 464 -7.07 7.61 -23.37
CA LYS A 464 -7.71 6.31 -23.29
C LYS A 464 -8.89 6.25 -24.25
N HIS A 465 -8.89 5.28 -25.14
CA HIS A 465 -9.91 5.11 -26.17
C HIS A 465 -10.39 3.67 -26.23
N GLN A 466 -11.71 3.51 -26.37
CA GLN A 466 -12.35 2.21 -26.60
C GLN A 466 -12.56 2.03 -28.10
N LEU A 467 -11.79 1.13 -28.69
CA LEU A 467 -11.99 0.65 -30.03
C LEU A 467 -12.97 -0.54 -30.04
N SER A 468 -13.49 -0.92 -31.18
CA SER A 468 -14.44 -2.03 -31.30
C SER A 468 -13.88 -3.36 -30.78
N ILE A 469 -12.59 -3.63 -31.02
CA ILE A 469 -11.92 -4.90 -30.68
C ILE A 469 -11.01 -4.81 -29.44
N CYS A 470 -10.56 -3.61 -29.07
CA CYS A 470 -9.65 -3.44 -27.94
C CYS A 470 -9.82 -2.08 -27.27
N GLN A 471 -9.36 -1.97 -26.05
CA GLN A 471 -9.16 -0.70 -25.37
C GLN A 471 -7.69 -0.33 -25.44
N LEU A 472 -7.40 0.89 -25.92
CA LEU A 472 -6.06 1.44 -26.04
C LEU A 472 -5.85 2.54 -25.00
N THR A 473 -4.67 2.56 -24.38
CA THR A 473 -4.21 3.67 -23.53
C THR A 473 -2.81 4.05 -23.99
N ALA A 474 -2.60 5.32 -24.34
CA ALA A 474 -1.29 5.86 -24.69
C ALA A 474 -0.99 7.10 -23.86
N GLY A 475 0.23 7.25 -23.42
CA GLY A 475 0.60 8.38 -22.58
C GLY A 475 2.07 8.74 -22.69
N LEU A 476 2.36 10.00 -22.34
CA LEU A 476 3.69 10.55 -22.32
C LEU A 476 3.86 11.40 -21.05
N ARG A 477 4.96 11.21 -20.37
CA ARG A 477 5.39 12.03 -19.23
C ARG A 477 6.79 12.56 -19.50
N TRP A 478 6.99 13.85 -19.27
CA TRP A 478 8.30 14.47 -19.26
C TRP A 478 8.66 14.83 -17.81
N GLU A 479 9.89 14.56 -17.38
CA GLU A 479 10.38 14.94 -16.07
C GLU A 479 11.67 15.75 -16.21
N ALA A 480 11.68 16.94 -15.62
CA ALA A 480 12.84 17.79 -15.49
C ALA A 480 13.22 17.91 -13.99
N VAL A 481 14.35 17.33 -13.65
CA VAL A 481 14.87 17.27 -12.28
C VAL A 481 16.11 18.13 -12.17
N ARG A 482 16.16 18.99 -11.18
CA ARG A 482 17.35 19.76 -10.80
C ARG A 482 17.76 19.35 -9.39
N PHE A 483 18.97 18.79 -9.26
CA PHE A 483 19.58 18.33 -8.02
C PHE A 483 20.81 19.17 -7.71
N ASN A 484 20.84 19.82 -6.53
CA ASN A 484 21.97 20.58 -6.03
C ASN A 484 22.49 19.97 -4.74
N TYR A 485 23.77 19.70 -4.69
CA TYR A 485 24.49 19.16 -3.55
C TYR A 485 25.38 20.23 -2.91
N TYR A 486 25.31 20.31 -1.61
CA TYR A 486 26.15 21.20 -0.80
C TYR A 486 26.86 20.39 0.27
N GLU A 487 28.13 20.68 0.50
CA GLU A 487 28.92 20.09 1.59
C GLU A 487 29.53 21.22 2.42
N ASN A 488 29.32 21.17 3.74
CA ASN A 488 29.73 22.23 4.67
C ASN A 488 29.27 23.63 4.24
N GLY A 489 28.09 23.74 3.65
CA GLY A 489 27.49 24.98 3.15
C GLY A 489 27.99 25.43 1.76
N GLN A 490 29.00 24.78 1.18
CA GLN A 490 29.53 25.09 -0.14
C GLN A 490 28.84 24.27 -1.23
N HIS A 491 28.46 24.89 -2.34
CA HIS A 491 27.87 24.18 -3.49
C HIS A 491 28.93 23.38 -4.23
N ILE A 492 28.66 22.07 -4.40
CA ILE A 492 29.59 21.15 -5.06
C ILE A 492 29.09 20.91 -6.49
N ALA A 493 29.69 21.61 -7.44
CA ALA A 493 29.21 21.66 -8.83
C ALA A 493 29.25 20.29 -9.54
N ASN A 494 30.33 19.51 -9.36
CA ASN A 494 30.50 18.18 -9.99
C ASN A 494 29.56 17.10 -9.43
N GLN A 495 28.93 17.34 -8.27
CA GLN A 495 27.90 16.48 -7.66
C GLN A 495 26.49 17.00 -7.86
N SER A 496 26.34 18.22 -8.41
CA SER A 496 25.06 18.84 -8.75
C SER A 496 24.70 18.56 -10.21
N ARG A 497 23.43 18.27 -10.51
CA ARG A 497 23.02 17.76 -11.83
C ARG A 497 21.62 18.18 -12.22
N SER A 498 21.36 18.21 -13.52
CA SER A 498 20.02 18.36 -14.09
C SER A 498 19.74 17.21 -15.06
N PHE A 499 18.53 16.72 -15.04
CA PHE A 499 18.06 15.63 -15.90
C PHE A 499 16.78 16.07 -16.61
N SER A 500 16.65 15.66 -17.87
CA SER A 500 15.44 15.90 -18.67
C SER A 500 15.15 14.64 -19.46
N ASN A 501 14.07 13.93 -19.12
CA ASN A 501 13.75 12.65 -19.71
C ASN A 501 12.27 12.50 -20.07
N LEU A 502 12.01 11.77 -21.16
CA LEU A 502 10.68 11.38 -21.62
C LEU A 502 10.38 9.93 -21.21
N PHE A 503 9.16 9.70 -20.72
CA PHE A 503 8.68 8.39 -20.28
C PHE A 503 7.37 8.04 -21.02
N PRO A 504 7.45 7.46 -22.23
CA PRO A 504 6.28 6.98 -22.95
C PRO A 504 5.69 5.72 -22.32
N SER A 505 4.38 5.55 -22.47
CA SER A 505 3.65 4.33 -22.12
C SER A 505 2.55 4.06 -23.12
N ILE A 506 2.35 2.78 -23.46
CA ILE A 506 1.25 2.32 -24.29
C ILE A 506 0.75 0.97 -23.79
N SER A 507 -0.55 0.79 -23.77
CA SER A 507 -1.17 -0.50 -23.42
C SER A 507 -2.42 -0.75 -24.26
N ALA A 508 -2.61 -2.00 -24.66
CA ALA A 508 -3.80 -2.47 -25.36
C ALA A 508 -4.36 -3.67 -24.62
N ALA A 509 -5.68 -3.68 -24.39
CA ALA A 509 -6.37 -4.81 -23.79
C ALA A 509 -7.54 -5.23 -24.66
N THR A 510 -7.73 -6.54 -24.85
CA THR A 510 -8.80 -7.11 -25.67
C THR A 510 -9.39 -8.36 -24.98
N GLN A 511 -10.59 -8.70 -25.40
CA GLN A 511 -11.24 -9.95 -25.05
C GLN A 511 -11.74 -10.64 -26.32
N ILE A 512 -11.27 -11.87 -26.55
CA ILE A 512 -11.66 -12.71 -27.67
C ILE A 512 -12.31 -13.99 -27.11
N GLY A 513 -13.61 -14.13 -27.28
CA GLY A 513 -14.37 -15.16 -26.58
C GLY A 513 -14.21 -15.04 -25.07
N GLY A 514 -13.76 -16.09 -24.40
CA GLY A 514 -13.48 -16.10 -22.95
C GLY A 514 -12.04 -15.73 -22.57
N LEU A 515 -11.14 -15.51 -23.55
CA LEU A 515 -9.73 -15.15 -23.32
C LEU A 515 -9.58 -13.63 -23.25
N GLN A 516 -9.07 -13.13 -22.15
CA GLN A 516 -8.71 -11.72 -21.95
C GLN A 516 -7.20 -11.58 -22.09
N MET A 517 -6.73 -10.58 -22.82
CA MET A 517 -5.31 -10.32 -23.07
C MET A 517 -4.98 -8.84 -22.91
N GLN A 518 -3.78 -8.56 -22.43
CA GLN A 518 -3.21 -7.21 -22.32
C GLN A 518 -1.75 -7.23 -22.76
N LEU A 519 -1.40 -6.31 -23.66
CA LEU A 519 -0.01 -6.03 -24.04
C LEU A 519 0.32 -4.61 -23.61
N SER A 520 1.48 -4.41 -23.01
CA SER A 520 1.89 -3.07 -22.58
C SER A 520 3.40 -2.85 -22.67
N TYR A 521 3.76 -1.60 -22.95
CA TYR A 521 5.12 -1.07 -22.89
C TYR A 521 5.12 0.19 -22.03
N ALA A 522 6.14 0.37 -21.18
CA ALA A 522 6.41 1.66 -20.53
C ALA A 522 7.91 1.85 -20.28
N ALA A 523 8.35 3.09 -20.46
CA ALA A 523 9.63 3.58 -19.96
C ALA A 523 9.45 4.09 -18.54
N ARG A 524 10.39 3.74 -17.64
CA ARG A 524 10.39 4.05 -16.21
C ARG A 524 11.77 4.47 -15.75
N THR A 525 11.85 4.98 -14.53
CA THR A 525 13.13 5.30 -13.88
C THR A 525 13.20 4.73 -12.47
N ARG A 526 14.42 4.51 -11.98
CA ARG A 526 14.73 4.38 -10.56
C ARG A 526 15.78 5.41 -10.21
N ARG A 527 15.42 6.34 -9.33
CA ARG A 527 16.36 7.33 -8.83
C ARG A 527 17.07 6.80 -7.59
N PRO A 528 18.36 7.11 -7.37
CA PRO A 528 19.03 6.80 -6.13
C PRO A 528 18.28 7.39 -4.94
N SER A 529 18.31 6.74 -3.78
CA SER A 529 17.85 7.36 -2.54
C SER A 529 18.78 8.52 -2.16
N TYR A 530 18.30 9.46 -1.35
CA TYR A 530 19.14 10.58 -0.91
C TYR A 530 20.32 10.10 -0.05
N ARG A 531 20.15 9.00 0.70
CA ARG A 531 21.25 8.35 1.42
C ARG A 531 22.32 7.79 0.47
N GLN A 532 21.93 7.20 -0.66
CA GLN A 532 22.87 6.71 -1.67
C GLN A 532 23.65 7.84 -2.37
N LEU A 533 23.10 9.07 -2.36
CA LEU A 533 23.72 10.27 -2.93
C LEU A 533 24.57 11.06 -1.92
N SER A 534 24.60 10.69 -0.64
CA SER A 534 25.36 11.39 0.39
C SER A 534 26.84 10.96 0.38
N ASN A 535 27.75 11.91 0.59
CA ASN A 535 29.18 11.62 0.81
C ASN A 535 29.50 11.09 2.23
N ASN A 536 28.51 11.10 3.12
CA ASN A 536 28.73 10.71 4.51
C ASN A 536 29.30 9.29 4.58
N VAL A 537 30.44 9.14 5.26
CA VAL A 537 31.06 7.85 5.53
C VAL A 537 30.65 7.40 6.94
N SER A 538 29.98 6.28 7.05
CA SER A 538 29.59 5.69 8.33
C SER A 538 30.51 4.51 8.67
N TYR A 539 30.81 4.37 9.96
CA TYR A 539 31.58 3.28 10.51
C TYR A 539 30.72 2.01 10.65
N GLY A 540 31.21 0.88 10.16
CA GLY A 540 30.58 -0.43 10.37
C GLY A 540 31.37 -1.29 11.36
N ASN A 541 32.67 -1.48 11.10
CA ASN A 541 33.69 -2.06 11.98
C ASN A 541 35.06 -1.66 11.44
N ARG A 542 36.17 -2.10 12.08
CA ARG A 542 37.52 -1.70 11.67
C ARG A 542 37.94 -2.13 10.27
N PHE A 543 37.23 -3.03 9.63
CA PHE A 543 37.45 -3.49 8.25
C PHE A 543 36.36 -3.06 7.28
N LEU A 544 35.32 -2.40 7.78
CA LEU A 544 34.13 -2.10 6.99
C LEU A 544 33.60 -0.68 7.25
N MET A 545 33.57 0.12 6.22
CA MET A 545 32.92 1.44 6.20
C MET A 545 31.79 1.43 5.17
N GLN A 546 30.86 2.34 5.29
CA GLN A 546 29.78 2.53 4.33
C GLN A 546 29.67 3.99 3.92
N SER A 547 29.55 4.25 2.62
CA SER A 547 29.28 5.60 2.09
C SER A 547 28.24 5.55 0.99
N GLY A 548 27.62 6.69 0.68
CA GLY A 548 26.91 6.83 -0.57
C GLY A 548 27.88 7.13 -1.72
N ASN A 549 27.32 7.37 -2.90
CA ASN A 549 28.02 7.78 -4.11
C ASN A 549 27.24 8.92 -4.80
N PRO A 550 27.65 10.18 -4.65
CA PRO A 550 26.96 11.31 -5.26
C PRO A 550 26.97 11.29 -6.80
N LEU A 551 27.84 10.47 -7.40
CA LEU A 551 27.96 10.36 -8.86
C LEU A 551 26.98 9.35 -9.48
N LEU A 552 26.15 8.69 -8.69
CA LEU A 552 25.15 7.74 -9.18
C LEU A 552 24.21 8.41 -10.17
N GLN A 553 24.04 7.77 -11.32
CA GLN A 553 23.02 8.11 -12.31
C GLN A 553 21.69 7.42 -11.98
N HIS A 554 20.59 7.96 -12.46
CA HIS A 554 19.30 7.28 -12.36
C HIS A 554 19.22 6.12 -13.40
N GLU A 555 18.55 5.05 -13.01
CA GLU A 555 18.26 3.96 -13.95
C GLU A 555 17.19 4.41 -14.96
N TYR A 556 17.33 3.97 -16.21
CA TYR A 556 16.29 4.05 -17.22
C TYR A 556 15.81 2.62 -17.56
N ILE A 557 14.52 2.36 -17.40
CA ILE A 557 13.97 1.02 -17.42
C ILE A 557 12.95 0.91 -18.56
N HIS A 558 13.25 0.07 -19.56
CA HIS A 558 12.27 -0.33 -20.57
C HIS A 558 11.58 -1.61 -20.13
N ASN A 559 10.27 -1.58 -20.11
CA ASN A 559 9.46 -2.72 -19.74
C ASN A 559 8.43 -3.06 -20.83
N ILE A 560 8.39 -4.32 -21.25
CA ILE A 560 7.35 -4.90 -22.09
C ILE A 560 6.67 -6.02 -21.31
N SER A 561 5.36 -6.09 -21.30
CA SER A 561 4.62 -7.18 -20.66
C SER A 561 3.39 -7.61 -21.43
N LEU A 562 3.16 -8.92 -21.42
CA LEU A 562 1.96 -9.58 -21.92
C LEU A 562 1.28 -10.30 -20.75
N GLY A 563 0.00 -10.05 -20.57
CA GLY A 563 -0.88 -10.78 -19.65
C GLY A 563 -1.98 -11.47 -20.44
N ALA A 564 -2.36 -12.67 -20.00
CA ALA A 564 -3.48 -13.43 -20.54
C ALA A 564 -4.27 -14.06 -19.40
N MET A 565 -5.60 -14.13 -19.53
CA MET A 565 -6.48 -14.73 -18.53
C MET A 565 -7.62 -15.48 -19.23
N TRP A 566 -7.81 -16.72 -18.83
CA TRP A 566 -8.93 -17.56 -19.27
C TRP A 566 -9.56 -18.27 -18.07
N LYS A 567 -10.83 -17.94 -17.80
CA LYS A 567 -11.53 -18.42 -16.59
C LYS A 567 -10.70 -18.13 -15.32
N PHE A 568 -10.23 -19.20 -14.65
CA PHE A 568 -9.44 -19.17 -13.42
C PHE A 568 -7.93 -19.35 -13.63
N ILE A 569 -7.48 -19.35 -14.90
CA ILE A 569 -6.06 -19.47 -15.30
C ILE A 569 -5.54 -18.12 -15.70
N GLN A 570 -4.41 -17.70 -15.14
CA GLN A 570 -3.74 -16.45 -15.47
C GLN A 570 -2.29 -16.74 -15.86
N PHE A 571 -1.86 -16.11 -16.93
CA PHE A 571 -0.49 -16.13 -17.41
C PHE A 571 0.04 -14.70 -17.58
N GLY A 572 1.29 -14.49 -17.20
CA GLY A 572 1.99 -13.23 -17.39
C GLY A 572 3.44 -13.45 -17.76
N ILE A 573 3.95 -12.65 -18.67
CA ILE A 573 5.36 -12.58 -19.02
C ILE A 573 5.77 -11.12 -19.14
N SER A 574 6.97 -10.78 -18.64
CA SER A 574 7.51 -9.44 -18.75
C SER A 574 9.01 -9.46 -18.97
N TYR A 575 9.46 -8.58 -19.86
CA TYR A 575 10.86 -8.31 -20.13
C TYR A 575 11.22 -6.91 -19.62
N ASN A 576 12.34 -6.80 -18.88
CA ASN A 576 12.88 -5.55 -18.40
C ASN A 576 14.32 -5.39 -18.85
N ASP A 577 14.67 -4.21 -19.40
CA ASP A 577 16.03 -3.76 -19.64
C ASP A 577 16.29 -2.54 -18.72
N ARG A 578 17.10 -2.74 -17.68
CA ARG A 578 17.50 -1.70 -16.72
C ARG A 578 18.85 -1.15 -17.14
N ARG A 579 18.88 0.04 -17.71
CA ARG A 579 20.10 0.75 -18.09
C ARG A 579 20.59 1.61 -16.92
N HIS A 580 21.90 1.73 -16.76
CA HIS A 580 22.54 2.37 -15.59
C HIS A 580 22.05 1.76 -14.28
N ALA A 581 21.96 0.41 -14.24
CA ALA A 581 21.39 -0.31 -13.10
C ALA A 581 22.18 -0.01 -11.82
N ILE A 582 21.52 0.55 -10.81
CA ILE A 582 22.11 0.86 -9.52
C ILE A 582 22.22 -0.44 -8.72
N VAL A 583 23.43 -0.81 -8.36
CA VAL A 583 23.70 -2.00 -7.56
C VAL A 583 24.56 -1.66 -6.34
N PHE A 584 24.48 -2.51 -5.34
CA PHE A 584 25.41 -2.53 -4.22
C PHE A 584 26.82 -2.80 -4.75
N TRP A 585 27.85 -2.13 -4.15
CA TRP A 585 29.22 -2.27 -4.57
C TRP A 585 30.17 -2.14 -3.37
N SER A 586 31.40 -2.60 -3.52
CA SER A 586 32.46 -2.32 -2.57
C SER A 586 33.70 -1.83 -3.30
N GLU A 587 34.42 -0.94 -2.64
CA GLU A 587 35.71 -0.43 -3.04
C GLU A 587 36.67 -0.61 -1.88
N GLN A 588 37.96 -0.77 -2.19
CA GLN A 588 38.99 -0.80 -1.14
C GLN A 588 39.37 0.62 -0.74
N ASP A 589 39.63 0.83 0.54
CA ASP A 589 40.16 2.10 1.01
C ASP A 589 41.56 2.34 0.43
N SER A 590 41.81 3.54 -0.07
CA SER A 590 43.06 3.90 -0.75
C SER A 590 44.31 3.89 0.17
N HIS A 591 44.15 3.99 1.49
CA HIS A 591 45.21 4.04 2.48
C HIS A 591 45.43 2.70 3.19
N ASN A 592 44.40 1.84 3.21
CA ASN A 592 44.46 0.55 3.86
C ASN A 592 43.60 -0.49 3.12
N SER A 593 44.24 -1.35 2.34
CA SER A 593 43.56 -2.37 1.53
C SER A 593 42.80 -3.42 2.34
N ALA A 594 42.99 -3.50 3.65
CA ALA A 594 42.20 -4.35 4.54
C ALA A 594 40.81 -3.75 4.83
N ILE A 595 40.58 -2.46 4.55
CA ILE A 595 39.31 -1.78 4.78
C ILE A 595 38.52 -1.77 3.49
N SER A 596 37.32 -2.35 3.54
CA SER A 596 36.35 -2.28 2.45
C SER A 596 35.32 -1.15 2.72
N ARG A 597 35.08 -0.34 1.70
CA ARG A 597 34.03 0.69 1.71
C ARG A 597 32.85 0.23 0.89
N ILE A 598 31.75 -0.06 1.56
CA ILE A 598 30.47 -0.39 0.91
C ILE A 598 29.85 0.89 0.34
N THR A 599 29.46 0.83 -0.92
CA THR A 599 28.84 1.94 -1.66
C THR A 599 27.81 1.42 -2.68
N ASN A 600 27.45 2.23 -3.65
CA ASN A 600 26.65 1.83 -4.81
C ASN A 600 27.33 2.30 -6.10
N THR A 601 27.13 1.55 -7.18
CA THR A 601 27.61 1.91 -8.52
C THR A 601 26.52 1.68 -9.57
N ASN A 602 26.75 2.18 -10.78
CA ASN A 602 25.90 1.93 -11.92
C ASN A 602 26.52 0.87 -12.84
N LEU A 603 25.87 -0.26 -13.04
CA LEU A 603 26.19 -1.20 -14.12
C LEU A 603 25.53 -0.75 -15.44
N PRO A 604 26.16 -1.01 -16.60
CA PRO A 604 25.62 -0.58 -17.90
C PRO A 604 24.20 -1.07 -18.16
N SER A 605 23.90 -2.35 -17.93
CA SER A 605 22.56 -2.93 -18.10
C SER A 605 22.40 -4.23 -17.31
N ILE A 606 21.17 -4.46 -16.78
CA ILE A 606 20.71 -5.75 -16.29
C ILE A 606 19.40 -6.08 -16.99
N LYS A 607 19.38 -7.13 -17.81
CA LYS A 607 18.20 -7.62 -18.52
C LYS A 607 17.55 -8.75 -17.74
N THR A 608 16.23 -8.72 -17.61
CA THR A 608 15.48 -9.76 -16.88
C THR A 608 14.20 -10.15 -17.61
N ILE A 609 13.86 -11.43 -17.54
CA ILE A 609 12.52 -11.94 -17.87
C ILE A 609 11.87 -12.47 -16.61
N SER A 610 10.58 -12.19 -16.46
CA SER A 610 9.76 -12.73 -15.37
C SER A 610 8.51 -13.33 -15.94
N THR A 611 8.15 -14.54 -15.50
CA THR A 611 6.91 -15.24 -15.89
C THR A 611 6.09 -15.60 -14.69
N GLN A 612 4.78 -15.61 -14.85
CA GLN A 612 3.81 -15.96 -13.83
C GLN A 612 2.76 -16.90 -14.43
N LEU A 613 2.42 -17.94 -13.69
CA LEU A 613 1.25 -18.78 -13.93
C LEU A 613 0.47 -18.89 -12.62
N ALA A 614 -0.82 -18.55 -12.65
CA ALA A 614 -1.69 -18.68 -11.49
C ALA A 614 -2.96 -19.44 -11.85
N PHE A 615 -3.46 -20.23 -10.90
CA PHE A 615 -4.64 -21.08 -11.02
C PHE A 615 -5.45 -20.99 -9.74
N SER A 616 -6.69 -20.49 -9.79
CA SER A 616 -7.51 -20.18 -8.61
C SER A 616 -9.01 -20.48 -8.81
N PRO A 617 -9.42 -21.77 -8.90
CA PRO A 617 -10.82 -22.17 -8.97
C PRO A 617 -11.50 -22.05 -7.59
N THR A 618 -12.83 -22.09 -7.59
CA THR A 618 -13.64 -22.28 -6.38
C THR A 618 -14.39 -23.60 -6.48
N ILE A 619 -14.20 -24.50 -5.52
CA ILE A 619 -14.74 -25.86 -5.50
C ILE A 619 -15.54 -26.05 -4.20
N GLY A 620 -16.84 -25.74 -4.23
CA GLY A 620 -17.68 -25.79 -3.04
C GLY A 620 -17.19 -24.87 -1.92
N ILE A 621 -16.82 -25.44 -0.77
CA ILE A 621 -16.28 -24.70 0.39
C ILE A 621 -14.78 -24.37 0.25
N TRP A 622 -14.10 -24.96 -0.73
CA TRP A 622 -12.66 -24.87 -0.91
C TRP A 622 -12.28 -23.96 -2.08
N THR A 623 -11.38 -23.03 -1.83
CA THR A 623 -10.78 -22.16 -2.83
C THR A 623 -9.26 -22.33 -2.78
N PRO A 624 -8.70 -23.27 -3.59
CA PRO A 624 -7.26 -23.38 -3.76
C PRO A 624 -6.73 -22.27 -4.67
N GLU A 625 -5.53 -21.82 -4.42
CA GLU A 625 -4.79 -20.90 -5.29
C GLU A 625 -3.35 -21.38 -5.42
N PHE A 626 -2.97 -21.74 -6.62
CA PHE A 626 -1.61 -22.10 -6.96
C PHE A 626 -0.99 -21.01 -7.82
N THR A 627 0.23 -20.56 -7.48
CA THR A 627 0.99 -19.59 -8.26
C THR A 627 2.43 -20.08 -8.44
N ALA A 628 2.90 -20.11 -9.69
CA ALA A 628 4.27 -20.37 -10.05
C ALA A 628 4.86 -19.10 -10.67
N LEU A 629 6.00 -18.64 -10.15
CA LEU A 629 6.72 -17.45 -10.60
C LEU A 629 8.14 -17.86 -10.98
N MET A 630 8.67 -17.31 -12.09
CA MET A 630 10.04 -17.49 -12.50
C MET A 630 10.65 -16.13 -12.86
N LYS A 631 11.86 -15.86 -12.36
CA LYS A 631 12.65 -14.70 -12.75
C LYS A 631 14.02 -15.16 -13.19
N LYS A 632 14.42 -14.77 -14.39
CA LYS A 632 15.76 -15.02 -14.93
C LYS A 632 16.36 -13.70 -15.38
N GLN A 633 17.61 -13.49 -15.01
CA GLN A 633 18.41 -12.35 -15.48
C GLN A 633 19.52 -12.82 -16.42
N TRP A 634 20.08 -11.89 -17.17
CA TRP A 634 21.32 -12.07 -17.92
C TRP A 634 22.28 -10.98 -17.45
N LEU A 635 23.27 -11.40 -16.70
CA LEU A 635 24.34 -10.54 -16.22
C LEU A 635 25.65 -11.30 -16.22
N THR A 636 26.65 -10.78 -16.93
CA THR A 636 28.04 -11.15 -16.75
C THR A 636 28.71 -10.05 -15.98
N LEU A 637 29.11 -10.35 -14.74
CA LEU A 637 29.77 -9.41 -13.84
C LEU A 637 31.27 -9.65 -13.92
N HIS A 638 32.02 -8.64 -14.36
CA HIS A 638 33.46 -8.63 -14.36
C HIS A 638 33.93 -7.87 -13.14
N THR A 639 34.74 -8.50 -12.32
CA THR A 639 35.42 -7.90 -11.18
C THR A 639 36.92 -7.99 -11.41
N SER A 640 37.73 -7.33 -10.59
CA SER A 640 39.21 -7.40 -10.69
C SER A 640 39.78 -8.82 -10.55
N THR A 641 39.04 -9.70 -9.87
CA THR A 641 39.50 -11.05 -9.53
C THR A 641 38.87 -12.16 -10.38
N LYS A 642 37.60 -12.03 -10.73
CA LYS A 642 36.82 -13.10 -11.38
C LYS A 642 35.74 -12.56 -12.29
N THR A 643 35.25 -13.42 -13.19
CA THR A 643 34.04 -13.18 -13.99
C THR A 643 32.93 -14.12 -13.55
N TYR A 644 31.80 -13.53 -13.13
CA TYR A 644 30.63 -14.28 -12.69
C TYR A 644 29.52 -14.23 -13.75
N LYS A 645 29.00 -15.41 -14.12
CA LYS A 645 27.81 -15.53 -15.01
C LYS A 645 26.57 -15.73 -14.13
N LEU A 646 25.83 -14.64 -13.89
CA LEU A 646 24.68 -14.61 -13.01
C LEU A 646 23.38 -14.72 -13.84
N ASN A 647 23.01 -15.94 -14.20
CA ASN A 647 21.88 -16.21 -15.12
C ASN A 647 20.99 -17.39 -14.71
N LYS A 648 21.20 -17.95 -13.51
CA LYS A 648 20.35 -19.04 -12.99
C LYS A 648 18.98 -18.49 -12.59
N PRO A 649 17.86 -19.09 -13.05
CA PRO A 649 16.53 -18.61 -12.70
C PRO A 649 16.20 -18.84 -11.21
N ILE A 650 15.50 -17.87 -10.62
CA ILE A 650 14.82 -18.02 -9.33
C ILE A 650 13.40 -18.50 -9.64
N TRP A 651 12.95 -19.55 -8.95
CA TRP A 651 11.59 -20.03 -8.99
C TRP A 651 10.93 -19.82 -7.63
N GLN A 652 9.68 -19.39 -7.65
CA GLN A 652 8.84 -19.30 -6.46
C GLN A 652 7.51 -20.00 -6.75
N PHE A 653 7.09 -20.84 -5.82
CA PHE A 653 5.80 -21.51 -5.84
C PHE A 653 5.02 -21.11 -4.61
N SER A 654 3.73 -20.84 -4.76
CA SER A 654 2.82 -20.58 -3.64
C SER A 654 1.59 -21.46 -3.80
N PHE A 655 1.12 -22.03 -2.69
CA PHE A 655 -0.10 -22.81 -2.65
C PHE A 655 -0.91 -22.37 -1.42
N ASN A 656 -1.95 -21.60 -1.67
CA ASN A 656 -2.84 -21.07 -0.65
C ASN A 656 -4.18 -21.83 -0.73
N ASN A 657 -4.75 -22.12 0.43
CA ASN A 657 -6.01 -22.85 0.54
C ASN A 657 -6.91 -22.14 1.52
N THR A 658 -8.14 -21.91 1.12
CA THR A 658 -9.16 -21.31 1.98
C THR A 658 -10.39 -22.18 2.02
N PHE A 659 -10.89 -22.49 3.23
CA PHE A 659 -12.06 -23.30 3.47
C PHE A 659 -13.11 -22.51 4.24
N ASP A 660 -14.28 -22.28 3.64
CA ASP A 660 -15.42 -21.64 4.29
C ASP A 660 -16.43 -22.66 4.78
N PHE A 661 -16.39 -22.96 6.06
CA PHE A 661 -17.32 -23.95 6.68
C PHE A 661 -18.69 -23.35 6.99
N GLY A 662 -18.94 -22.08 6.61
CA GLY A 662 -20.17 -21.38 6.97
C GLY A 662 -20.23 -20.95 8.42
N LYS A 663 -21.35 -20.31 8.82
CA LYS A 663 -21.60 -19.82 10.18
C LYS A 663 -20.42 -18.98 10.77
N GLY A 664 -19.64 -18.34 9.91
CA GLY A 664 -18.49 -17.48 10.29
C GLY A 664 -17.20 -18.23 10.61
N TRP A 665 -17.07 -19.53 10.29
CA TRP A 665 -15.83 -20.28 10.42
C TRP A 665 -15.05 -20.28 9.10
N LEU A 666 -13.78 -19.86 9.14
CA LEU A 666 -12.87 -19.85 8.01
C LEU A 666 -11.52 -20.42 8.43
N LEU A 667 -11.03 -21.39 7.67
CA LEU A 667 -9.66 -21.91 7.78
C LEU A 667 -8.87 -21.45 6.55
N SER A 668 -7.68 -20.89 6.76
CA SER A 668 -6.74 -20.54 5.69
C SER A 668 -5.39 -21.16 5.96
N MET A 669 -4.80 -21.73 4.92
CA MET A 669 -3.45 -22.27 4.90
C MET A 669 -2.71 -21.58 3.75
N GLU A 670 -1.61 -20.89 4.06
CA GLU A 670 -0.76 -20.19 3.12
C GLU A 670 0.61 -20.89 3.09
N SER A 671 1.13 -21.19 1.90
CA SER A 671 2.46 -21.76 1.78
C SER A 671 3.20 -21.19 0.58
N TYR A 672 4.51 -21.06 0.72
CA TYR A 672 5.38 -20.73 -0.39
C TYR A 672 6.70 -21.47 -0.31
N TYR A 673 7.35 -21.60 -1.45
CA TYR A 673 8.70 -22.14 -1.60
C TYR A 673 9.47 -21.36 -2.66
N ILE A 674 10.69 -20.91 -2.32
CA ILE A 674 11.61 -20.21 -3.21
C ILE A 674 12.83 -21.09 -3.44
N LYS A 675 13.08 -21.41 -4.72
CA LYS A 675 14.28 -22.12 -5.14
C LYS A 675 15.40 -21.13 -5.43
N ARG A 676 16.62 -21.45 -4.97
CA ARG A 676 17.83 -20.66 -5.21
C ARG A 676 18.07 -20.33 -6.68
N GLY A 677 18.68 -19.19 -6.95
CA GLY A 677 19.04 -18.68 -8.27
C GLY A 677 19.73 -17.33 -8.16
N ASP A 678 19.96 -16.66 -9.27
CA ASP A 678 20.76 -15.42 -9.32
C ASP A 678 19.88 -14.17 -9.35
N ALA A 679 20.26 -13.15 -8.58
CA ALA A 679 19.62 -11.86 -8.53
C ALA A 679 20.62 -10.72 -8.42
N GLU A 680 20.54 -9.74 -9.30
CA GLU A 680 21.45 -8.61 -9.40
C GLU A 680 22.93 -9.08 -9.43
N ILE A 681 23.77 -8.61 -8.54
CA ILE A 681 25.20 -8.98 -8.46
C ILE A 681 25.45 -10.17 -7.53
N GLY A 682 24.46 -11.01 -7.28
CA GLY A 682 24.59 -12.12 -6.34
C GLY A 682 23.67 -13.29 -6.64
N SER A 683 23.64 -14.22 -5.71
CA SER A 683 22.83 -15.44 -5.79
C SER A 683 22.12 -15.70 -4.47
N VAL A 684 20.88 -16.19 -4.55
CA VAL A 684 20.19 -16.81 -3.42
C VAL A 684 20.79 -18.20 -3.22
N VAL A 685 21.45 -18.43 -2.08
CA VAL A 685 22.21 -19.68 -1.83
C VAL A 685 21.43 -20.75 -1.07
N ARG A 686 20.29 -20.38 -0.47
CA ARG A 686 19.38 -21.31 0.24
C ARG A 686 17.99 -21.29 -0.36
N ASN A 687 17.38 -22.47 -0.43
CA ASN A 687 15.94 -22.55 -0.63
C ASN A 687 15.25 -22.08 0.66
N SER A 688 14.14 -21.40 0.51
CA SER A 688 13.35 -20.86 1.63
C SER A 688 11.88 -21.13 1.41
N GLY A 689 11.15 -21.41 2.47
CA GLY A 689 9.71 -21.64 2.40
C GLY A 689 9.04 -21.38 3.73
N SER A 690 7.72 -21.25 3.73
CA SER A 690 6.91 -21.10 4.94
C SER A 690 5.57 -21.77 4.75
N VAL A 691 5.01 -22.30 5.84
CA VAL A 691 3.63 -22.73 5.95
C VAL A 691 3.00 -22.00 7.13
N ASP A 692 1.94 -21.26 6.83
CA ASP A 692 1.16 -20.51 7.81
C ASP A 692 -0.26 -21.08 7.83
N ILE A 693 -0.87 -21.20 9.02
CA ILE A 693 -2.26 -21.65 9.18
C ILE A 693 -3.00 -20.63 10.04
N SER A 694 -4.22 -20.30 9.66
CA SER A 694 -5.08 -19.43 10.46
C SER A 694 -6.52 -19.93 10.53
N LEU A 695 -7.13 -19.79 11.70
CA LEU A 695 -8.54 -20.04 11.95
C LEU A 695 -9.21 -18.76 12.39
N THR A 696 -10.26 -18.37 11.68
CA THR A 696 -11.06 -17.17 11.98
C THR A 696 -12.48 -17.59 12.37
N LYS A 697 -13.02 -16.94 13.39
CA LYS A 697 -14.42 -17.05 13.79
C LYS A 697 -15.06 -15.68 13.89
N SER A 698 -16.13 -15.47 13.14
CA SER A 698 -16.96 -14.25 13.20
C SER A 698 -18.19 -14.48 14.11
N PHE A 699 -18.53 -13.44 14.85
CA PHE A 699 -19.67 -13.37 15.77
C PHE A 699 -20.48 -12.08 15.53
N LEU A 700 -21.66 -11.97 16.14
CA LEU A 700 -22.49 -10.77 16.15
C LEU A 700 -22.75 -10.20 14.73
N LYS A 701 -23.09 -11.07 13.77
CA LYS A 701 -23.28 -10.69 12.35
C LYS A 701 -22.03 -9.99 11.79
N ASP A 702 -20.85 -10.58 11.99
CA ASP A 702 -19.53 -10.12 11.56
C ASP A 702 -19.05 -8.81 12.22
N ARG A 703 -19.67 -8.38 13.33
CA ARG A 703 -19.20 -7.21 14.09
C ARG A 703 -17.96 -7.54 14.95
N LEU A 704 -17.87 -8.76 15.49
CA LEU A 704 -16.73 -9.25 16.25
C LEU A 704 -16.07 -10.39 15.47
N ALA A 705 -14.75 -10.35 15.27
CA ALA A 705 -13.97 -11.43 14.70
C ALA A 705 -12.79 -11.78 15.62
N LEU A 706 -12.60 -13.06 15.86
CA LEU A 706 -11.43 -13.61 16.52
C LEU A 706 -10.64 -14.42 15.49
N ARG A 707 -9.32 -14.25 15.47
CA ARG A 707 -8.42 -14.98 14.60
C ARG A 707 -7.22 -15.47 15.38
N ILE A 708 -6.91 -16.74 15.19
CA ILE A 708 -5.67 -17.37 15.65
C ILE A 708 -4.86 -17.73 14.40
N ARG A 709 -3.57 -17.41 14.39
CA ARG A 709 -2.65 -17.74 13.29
C ARG A 709 -1.34 -18.26 13.85
N GLY A 710 -0.82 -19.34 13.25
CA GLY A 710 0.56 -19.78 13.38
C GLY A 710 1.30 -19.46 12.11
N THR A 711 2.45 -18.77 12.19
CA THR A 711 3.31 -18.47 11.03
C THR A 711 4.55 -19.33 11.07
N ASP A 712 5.10 -19.66 9.89
CA ASP A 712 6.30 -20.48 9.70
C ASP A 712 6.38 -21.69 10.62
N LEU A 713 5.31 -22.50 10.62
CA LEU A 713 5.11 -23.62 11.56
C LEU A 713 6.30 -24.57 11.62
N PHE A 714 6.99 -24.76 10.49
CA PHE A 714 8.13 -25.68 10.36
C PHE A 714 9.48 -24.99 10.52
N HIS A 715 9.51 -23.66 10.80
CA HIS A 715 10.73 -22.86 10.93
C HIS A 715 11.66 -23.00 9.71
N THR A 716 11.08 -22.96 8.52
CA THR A 716 11.78 -23.16 7.24
C THR A 716 12.06 -21.88 6.48
N ARG A 717 11.60 -20.74 7.00
CA ARG A 717 11.86 -19.41 6.44
C ARG A 717 13.27 -18.95 6.79
N LYS A 718 14.24 -19.34 5.94
CA LYS A 718 15.67 -18.99 6.09
C LYS A 718 16.10 -18.18 4.89
N GLU A 719 16.78 -17.07 5.12
CA GLU A 719 17.34 -16.25 4.06
C GLU A 719 18.83 -16.51 3.95
N GLY A 720 19.35 -16.61 2.74
CA GLY A 720 20.76 -16.76 2.49
C GLY A 720 21.11 -16.25 1.10
N GLY A 721 22.09 -15.36 1.03
CA GLY A 721 22.57 -14.77 -0.19
C GLY A 721 24.08 -14.69 -0.23
N ILE A 722 24.64 -14.65 -1.43
CA ILE A 722 26.02 -14.30 -1.71
C ILE A 722 26.00 -13.12 -2.67
N SER A 723 26.83 -12.12 -2.43
CA SER A 723 27.01 -10.96 -3.31
C SER A 723 28.47 -10.85 -3.73
N TYR A 724 28.67 -10.43 -4.97
CA TYR A 724 29.98 -10.27 -5.60
C TYR A 724 30.17 -8.80 -5.97
N THR A 725 31.31 -8.25 -5.56
CA THR A 725 31.70 -6.89 -5.89
C THR A 725 33.15 -6.88 -6.40
N GLU A 726 33.80 -5.73 -6.54
CA GLU A 726 35.12 -5.61 -7.17
C GLU A 726 36.17 -6.60 -6.61
N SER A 727 36.35 -6.58 -5.29
CA SER A 727 37.33 -7.41 -4.59
C SER A 727 36.74 -8.20 -3.43
N MET A 728 35.42 -8.09 -3.21
CA MET A 728 34.76 -8.66 -2.05
C MET A 728 33.64 -9.62 -2.46
N GLU A 729 33.65 -10.79 -1.85
CA GLU A 729 32.59 -11.76 -1.86
C GLU A 729 31.99 -11.86 -0.45
N THR A 730 30.70 -11.64 -0.29
CA THR A 730 30.03 -11.72 1.01
C THR A 730 28.90 -12.72 0.96
N GLN A 731 28.96 -13.75 1.76
CA GLN A 731 27.88 -14.70 1.99
C GLN A 731 27.25 -14.43 3.35
N GLN A 732 25.96 -14.15 3.36
CA GLN A 732 25.19 -13.97 4.58
C GLN A 732 24.07 -15.00 4.68
N ILE A 733 23.89 -15.55 5.85
CA ILE A 733 22.78 -16.44 6.21
C ILE A 733 22.12 -15.84 7.45
N SER A 734 20.86 -15.49 7.31
CA SER A 734 20.04 -14.94 8.39
C SER A 734 18.92 -15.91 8.76
N THR A 735 18.77 -16.14 10.05
CA THR A 735 17.59 -16.76 10.63
C THR A 735 16.93 -15.70 11.49
N TYR A 736 15.68 -15.39 11.25
CA TYR A 736 14.95 -14.44 12.07
C TYR A 736 13.75 -15.13 12.70
N ASP A 737 13.26 -14.53 13.74
CA ASP A 737 12.15 -15.02 14.53
C ASP A 737 10.85 -14.96 13.71
N SER A 738 10.67 -15.96 12.82
CA SER A 738 9.55 -16.04 11.86
C SER A 738 8.41 -16.92 12.33
N ARG A 739 8.68 -17.80 13.34
CA ARG A 739 7.66 -18.70 13.89
C ARG A 739 6.92 -17.99 15.02
N GLN A 740 5.71 -17.53 14.72
CA GLN A 740 4.91 -16.74 15.65
C GLN A 740 3.52 -17.34 15.83
N PHE A 741 3.00 -17.22 17.04
CA PHE A 741 1.57 -17.35 17.33
C PHE A 741 0.97 -15.95 17.34
N VAL A 742 -0.15 -15.76 16.63
CA VAL A 742 -0.82 -14.47 16.52
C VAL A 742 -2.28 -14.59 16.93
N LEU A 743 -2.71 -13.78 17.90
CA LEU A 743 -4.11 -13.62 18.27
C LEU A 743 -4.58 -12.23 17.82
N THR A 744 -5.64 -12.18 17.02
CA THR A 744 -6.23 -10.91 16.59
C THR A 744 -7.70 -10.84 16.98
N VAL A 745 -8.07 -9.76 17.63
CA VAL A 745 -9.45 -9.41 17.98
C VAL A 745 -9.85 -8.16 17.21
N THR A 746 -10.99 -8.18 16.57
CA THR A 746 -11.48 -7.03 15.80
C THR A 746 -12.96 -6.80 16.12
N TYR A 747 -13.32 -5.57 16.51
CA TYR A 747 -14.71 -5.17 16.77
C TYR A 747 -15.11 -3.98 15.90
N LYS A 748 -16.34 -3.98 15.41
CA LYS A 748 -16.92 -2.92 14.56
C LYS A 748 -18.23 -2.41 15.12
N PHE A 749 -18.35 -1.09 15.18
CA PHE A 749 -19.62 -0.42 15.48
C PHE A 749 -19.91 0.61 14.40
N ASN A 750 -21.04 0.46 13.69
CA ASN A 750 -21.53 1.40 12.66
C ASN A 750 -20.42 1.89 11.71
N THR A 751 -19.53 0.96 11.31
CA THR A 751 -18.40 1.31 10.43
C THR A 751 -18.90 1.51 9.02
N SER A 752 -18.54 2.63 8.44
CA SER A 752 -18.67 2.89 7.02
C SER A 752 -17.33 3.44 6.52
N ARG A 753 -17.10 3.45 5.23
CA ARG A 753 -15.87 3.91 4.61
C ARG A 753 -15.73 5.43 4.72
N SER A 754 -14.49 5.96 4.92
CA SER A 754 -14.19 7.38 4.78
C SER A 754 -14.41 7.86 3.34
N LYS A 755 -14.98 9.05 3.18
CA LYS A 755 -15.18 9.73 1.90
C LYS A 755 -13.92 10.43 1.39
N TYR A 756 -12.84 10.46 2.17
CA TYR A 756 -11.61 11.15 1.80
C TYR A 756 -11.03 10.68 0.45
N LYS A 757 -10.82 11.60 -0.49
CA LYS A 757 -10.44 11.30 -1.88
C LYS A 757 -9.03 11.76 -2.26
N GLY A 758 -8.24 12.36 -1.36
CA GLY A 758 -6.91 12.86 -1.68
C GLY A 758 -5.99 11.77 -2.24
N THR A 759 -5.54 11.92 -3.48
CA THR A 759 -4.64 10.97 -4.18
C THR A 759 -3.17 11.18 -3.81
N GLY A 760 -2.81 12.37 -3.32
CA GLY A 760 -1.46 12.76 -2.91
C GLY A 760 -0.55 13.15 -4.07
N ALA A 761 0.58 13.77 -3.74
CA ALA A 761 1.64 14.19 -4.65
C ALA A 761 3.03 13.82 -4.09
N GLY A 762 4.08 13.81 -4.93
CA GLY A 762 5.48 13.66 -4.51
C GLY A 762 5.84 12.33 -3.88
N GLN A 763 5.21 11.23 -4.28
CA GLN A 763 5.42 9.94 -3.63
C GLN A 763 6.78 9.32 -3.93
N ALA A 764 7.27 9.48 -5.15
CA ALA A 764 8.57 8.96 -5.52
C ALA A 764 9.68 9.59 -4.65
N GLU A 765 9.58 10.89 -4.39
CA GLU A 765 10.52 11.63 -3.55
C GLU A 765 10.37 11.26 -2.07
N LYS A 766 9.15 11.04 -1.58
CA LYS A 766 8.91 10.57 -0.20
C LYS A 766 9.54 9.21 0.08
N ASN A 767 9.51 8.31 -0.88
CA ASN A 767 10.09 6.96 -0.74
C ASN A 767 11.63 6.98 -0.80
N ARG A 768 12.25 8.10 -1.15
CA ARG A 768 13.72 8.29 -1.20
C ARG A 768 14.28 8.96 0.06
N LEU A 769 13.40 9.56 0.89
CA LEU A 769 13.74 10.13 2.19
C LEU A 769 13.92 9.03 3.24
#